data_e2134f6a732e3aa3d1759d6f8cb217e9
#
_entry.id   e2134f6a732e3aa3d1759d6f8cb217e9
#
_cell.length_a   1.000
_cell.length_b   1.000
_cell.length_c   1.000
_cell.angle_alpha   90.00
_cell.angle_beta   90.00
_cell.angle_gamma   90.00
#
_symmetry.space_group_name_H-M   'P 1'
#
loop_
_entity.id
_entity.type
_entity.pdbx_description
1 polymer ?
#
loop_
_entity_poly.entity_id
_entity_poly.type
_entity_poly.pdbx_seq_one_letter_code
_entity_poly.pdbx_strand_id
1 'polypeptide(L)'
;MIGNNVQFESPIEDEKGNFTKKFIIYNDFTASGKGLKSVESFIQNQVLPTYANVHSTVGHNAEITSKYFLESKEILRNYTNAHGTYSIIFHGQGATGGVSKLIEVLSIKKYVMFYDYLKTAFELKGEYGDKMVERLKDGLIKKIKDLFTELFKNINFCYKVKDKNNSTYKIKCFLCRVELENEGDYNKHITEEEHKNFLEEYEENPNRGLFKIHGEKIKDFIDIIRMNYNVSSNESILRLINDYKKFKPVVFYSLYEHNSNSLSWKETQCEIIIIGGEYKEFYNTLKAKLEEYKDNYIKIGSFTASSNITGLLLDVDKIAALMHQANGFAFFDYAAAAPYLKIDVNDPLPDDYRELLGFDPLSPEEKIKVFKDGMFFSPHKFIGGPNTPGVLITHDRIYRNQLKPTQPGGGTVNFVYKDMIDYIHDVEYKEESGTPNIIGSIRLGLMISIRQKIPHDFIIKKDEEYIKLFREGLSLDETDPNKKIHNLYILHDDFLRDKTHIPVFSFMISFGDKFLHPNYICALLNDFFGIQSRPGCSCAPNYGRYLLGFDKDNDKMKKLQTMVSSGNDIFKPGYLRLNLPYFYPEYVIKYVIEAIKFICENGHLFLGLYYYDIKSGKFYHYLNKNKDINLSLNLFDFSSNLPRNEDLYANKNKKILTEKELKNIFNQVKSFTNENFTYLKRTFYLQNNYPYTRRHDHQKFNDEQDEARWFCIYRDVKELLRMLNMCVISKFSQNNKETYLQLENEFEQKTRIKKRDWDIKYQREFSLTMVEG
;
A
#
# COMPACT_ATOMS: atom_id res chain seq x y z
N MET A 1 -14.36 11.71 -15.54
CA MET A 1 -13.37 10.62 -15.69
C MET A 1 -13.44 10.06 -17.10
N ILE A 2 -12.31 9.59 -17.62
CA ILE A 2 -12.29 8.82 -18.86
C ILE A 2 -12.88 7.44 -18.58
N GLY A 3 -13.77 6.97 -19.41
CA GLY A 3 -14.41 5.65 -19.29
C GLY A 3 -15.69 5.58 -18.46
N ASN A 4 -16.17 6.69 -17.88
CA ASN A 4 -17.44 6.67 -17.12
C ASN A 4 -18.68 6.32 -17.96
N ASN A 5 -18.59 6.48 -19.29
CA ASN A 5 -19.68 6.20 -20.22
C ASN A 5 -19.43 4.93 -21.04
N VAL A 6 -18.39 4.16 -20.68
CA VAL A 6 -18.09 2.91 -21.35
C VAL A 6 -19.09 1.85 -20.91
N GLN A 7 -19.70 1.20 -21.87
CA GLN A 7 -20.54 0.02 -21.67
C GLN A 7 -19.83 -1.19 -22.25
N PHE A 8 -20.03 -2.32 -21.60
CA PHE A 8 -19.62 -3.63 -22.14
C PHE A 8 -20.82 -4.56 -22.22
N GLU A 9 -20.70 -5.57 -23.06
CA GLU A 9 -21.73 -6.57 -23.25
C GLU A 9 -21.63 -7.58 -22.10
N SER A 10 -22.65 -7.62 -21.26
CA SER A 10 -22.78 -8.57 -20.15
C SER A 10 -23.22 -9.94 -20.70
N PRO A 11 -22.78 -11.06 -20.10
CA PRO A 11 -23.30 -12.38 -20.46
C PRO A 11 -24.74 -12.61 -19.98
N ILE A 12 -25.37 -11.63 -19.37
CA ILE A 12 -26.75 -11.71 -18.89
C ILE A 12 -27.68 -11.30 -20.03
N GLU A 13 -28.59 -12.19 -20.41
CA GLU A 13 -29.58 -11.96 -21.44
C GLU A 13 -30.82 -11.22 -20.91
N ASP A 14 -31.47 -10.44 -21.76
CA ASP A 14 -32.78 -9.86 -21.52
C ASP A 14 -33.91 -10.88 -21.81
N GLU A 15 -35.15 -10.49 -21.55
CA GLU A 15 -36.34 -11.34 -21.84
C GLU A 15 -36.48 -11.78 -23.29
N LYS A 16 -35.73 -11.19 -24.21
CA LYS A 16 -35.71 -11.51 -25.65
C LYS A 16 -34.49 -12.34 -26.05
N GLY A 17 -33.65 -12.74 -25.09
CA GLY A 17 -32.41 -13.48 -25.34
C GLY A 17 -31.26 -12.63 -25.89
N ASN A 18 -31.32 -11.30 -25.80
CA ASN A 18 -30.22 -10.42 -26.20
C ASN A 18 -29.29 -10.16 -25.02
N PHE A 19 -27.99 -10.11 -25.26
CA PHE A 19 -27.03 -9.70 -24.24
C PHE A 19 -27.26 -8.26 -23.78
N THR A 20 -27.33 -8.08 -22.46
CA THR A 20 -27.51 -6.75 -21.87
C THR A 20 -26.21 -5.96 -21.87
N LYS A 21 -26.29 -4.62 -21.94
CA LYS A 21 -25.13 -3.75 -21.81
C LYS A 21 -25.07 -3.16 -20.40
N LYS A 22 -23.89 -3.19 -19.78
CA LYS A 22 -23.63 -2.62 -18.45
C LYS A 22 -22.64 -1.48 -18.53
N PHE A 23 -22.88 -0.42 -17.75
CA PHE A 23 -21.89 0.63 -17.54
C PHE A 23 -20.77 0.15 -16.63
N ILE A 24 -19.54 0.62 -16.87
CA ILE A 24 -18.42 0.36 -15.97
C ILE A 24 -18.50 1.29 -14.76
N ILE A 25 -18.66 0.71 -13.57
CA ILE A 25 -18.58 1.38 -12.28
C ILE A 25 -17.29 0.93 -11.60
N TYR A 26 -16.28 1.79 -11.60
CA TYR A 26 -14.94 1.43 -11.15
C TYR A 26 -14.77 1.68 -9.65
N ASN A 27 -14.63 0.62 -8.86
CA ASN A 27 -14.48 0.66 -7.41
C ASN A 27 -13.13 0.09 -6.91
N ASP A 28 -12.07 0.16 -7.74
CA ASP A 28 -10.71 -0.28 -7.37
C ASP A 28 -9.69 0.89 -7.43
N PHE A 29 -10.09 2.09 -7.00
CA PHE A 29 -9.19 3.26 -6.95
C PHE A 29 -8.03 3.07 -5.97
N THR A 30 -8.19 2.23 -4.96
CA THR A 30 -7.08 1.85 -4.06
C THR A 30 -5.94 1.15 -4.80
N ALA A 31 -6.21 0.54 -5.95
CA ALA A 31 -5.17 -0.04 -6.82
C ALA A 31 -4.63 0.98 -7.82
N SER A 32 -5.50 1.72 -8.51
CA SER A 32 -5.10 2.74 -9.49
C SER A 32 -6.23 3.72 -9.75
N GLY A 33 -5.91 5.00 -9.93
CA GLY A 33 -6.84 6.01 -10.38
C GLY A 33 -7.24 5.84 -11.84
N LYS A 34 -8.25 6.61 -12.28
CA LYS A 34 -8.67 6.73 -13.67
C LYS A 34 -8.17 8.04 -14.28
N GLY A 35 -7.93 8.06 -15.58
CA GLY A 35 -7.58 9.28 -16.31
C GLY A 35 -8.67 10.35 -16.25
N LEU A 36 -8.27 11.61 -16.28
CA LEU A 36 -9.13 12.76 -16.39
C LEU A 36 -9.00 13.37 -17.79
N LYS A 37 -10.13 13.61 -18.45
CA LYS A 37 -10.14 14.21 -19.78
C LYS A 37 -9.43 15.57 -19.82
N SER A 38 -9.61 16.40 -18.80
CA SER A 38 -8.95 17.71 -18.69
C SER A 38 -7.42 17.58 -18.64
N VAL A 39 -6.91 16.63 -17.87
CA VAL A 39 -5.46 16.35 -17.75
C VAL A 39 -4.90 15.84 -19.08
N GLU A 40 -5.54 14.82 -19.68
CA GLU A 40 -5.06 14.24 -20.95
C GLU A 40 -5.16 15.26 -22.10
N SER A 41 -6.22 16.07 -22.15
CA SER A 41 -6.33 17.14 -23.16
C SER A 41 -5.26 18.21 -22.99
N PHE A 42 -4.89 18.58 -21.76
CA PHE A 42 -3.80 19.51 -21.53
C PHE A 42 -2.47 18.94 -22.00
N ILE A 43 -2.18 17.67 -21.64
CA ILE A 43 -0.97 16.99 -22.09
C ILE A 43 -0.90 16.93 -23.61
N GLN A 44 -1.98 16.49 -24.26
CA GLN A 44 -2.02 16.36 -25.72
C GLN A 44 -1.88 17.69 -26.46
N ASN A 45 -2.52 18.76 -25.96
CA ASN A 45 -2.65 20.02 -26.72
C ASN A 45 -1.64 21.08 -26.28
N GLN A 46 -1.04 20.99 -25.09
CA GLN A 46 -0.12 22.00 -24.54
C GLN A 46 1.29 21.45 -24.32
N VAL A 47 1.42 20.21 -23.84
CA VAL A 47 2.71 19.65 -23.47
C VAL A 47 3.39 18.95 -24.66
N LEU A 48 2.70 18.03 -25.34
CA LEU A 48 3.27 17.25 -26.42
C LEU A 48 3.75 18.09 -27.62
N PRO A 49 3.08 19.19 -28.04
CA PRO A 49 3.57 20.02 -29.14
C PRO A 49 4.91 20.69 -28.87
N THR A 50 5.25 20.95 -27.60
CA THR A 50 6.51 21.57 -27.18
C THR A 50 7.41 20.62 -26.40
N TYR A 51 7.16 19.32 -26.49
CA TYR A 51 7.94 18.33 -25.73
C TYR A 51 9.41 18.30 -26.15
N ALA A 52 10.29 18.38 -25.15
CA ALA A 52 11.74 18.19 -25.29
C ALA A 52 12.34 17.62 -24.00
N ASN A 53 13.62 17.21 -24.05
CA ASN A 53 14.33 16.70 -22.89
C ASN A 53 14.65 17.84 -21.90
N VAL A 54 14.41 17.64 -20.61
CA VAL A 54 14.65 18.62 -19.52
C VAL A 54 16.14 18.85 -19.20
N HIS A 55 17.04 18.03 -19.73
CA HIS A 55 18.48 18.25 -19.63
C HIS A 55 19.00 19.26 -20.67
N SER A 56 18.20 19.63 -21.66
CA SER A 56 18.51 20.67 -22.60
C SER A 56 18.13 22.02 -22.00
N THR A 57 19.10 22.92 -21.87
CA THR A 57 18.92 24.24 -21.24
C THR A 57 18.64 25.35 -22.24
N VAL A 58 18.83 25.08 -23.54
CA VAL A 58 18.73 26.07 -24.63
C VAL A 58 17.73 25.58 -25.66
N GLY A 59 16.82 26.47 -26.05
CA GLY A 59 15.81 26.20 -27.05
C GLY A 59 14.38 26.25 -26.49
N HIS A 60 13.47 26.82 -27.26
CA HIS A 60 12.12 27.14 -26.86
C HIS A 60 11.33 25.94 -26.27
N ASN A 61 11.39 24.77 -26.92
CA ASN A 61 10.67 23.59 -26.45
C ASN A 61 11.27 23.05 -25.15
N ALA A 62 12.59 23.02 -25.03
CA ALA A 62 13.28 22.54 -23.81
C ALA A 62 12.98 23.44 -22.61
N GLU A 63 12.97 24.76 -22.83
CA GLU A 63 12.62 25.74 -21.80
C GLU A 63 11.20 25.56 -21.28
N ILE A 64 10.21 25.43 -22.18
CA ILE A 64 8.80 25.21 -21.82
C ILE A 64 8.62 23.88 -21.07
N THR A 65 9.22 22.79 -21.58
CA THR A 65 9.09 21.47 -20.96
C THR A 65 9.75 21.46 -19.58
N SER A 66 10.93 22.06 -19.43
CA SER A 66 11.64 22.17 -18.15
C SER A 66 10.82 23.00 -17.15
N LYS A 67 10.20 24.09 -17.60
CA LYS A 67 9.33 24.92 -16.74
C LYS A 67 8.14 24.12 -16.21
N TYR A 68 7.43 23.38 -17.04
CA TYR A 68 6.33 22.51 -16.60
C TYR A 68 6.81 21.43 -15.63
N PHE A 69 7.98 20.83 -15.89
CA PHE A 69 8.55 19.82 -15.02
C PHE A 69 8.90 20.36 -13.62
N LEU A 70 9.57 21.50 -13.56
CA LEU A 70 9.94 22.15 -12.30
C LEU A 70 8.70 22.66 -11.54
N GLU A 71 7.74 23.25 -12.26
CA GLU A 71 6.46 23.68 -11.68
C GLU A 71 5.71 22.51 -11.05
N SER A 72 5.75 21.31 -11.66
CA SER A 72 5.12 20.12 -11.09
C SER A 72 5.73 19.71 -9.75
N LYS A 73 7.05 19.86 -9.56
CA LYS A 73 7.70 19.65 -8.26
C LYS A 73 7.29 20.71 -7.25
N GLU A 74 7.24 21.97 -7.67
CA GLU A 74 6.85 23.06 -6.78
C GLU A 74 5.38 22.95 -6.31
N ILE A 75 4.48 22.57 -7.20
CA ILE A 75 3.07 22.26 -6.85
C ILE A 75 3.03 21.15 -5.78
N LEU A 76 3.81 20.09 -5.97
CA LEU A 76 3.87 18.99 -5.01
C LEU A 76 4.49 19.44 -3.68
N ARG A 77 5.55 20.25 -3.71
CA ARG A 77 6.20 20.85 -2.53
C ARG A 77 5.21 21.63 -1.68
N ASN A 78 4.42 22.50 -2.32
CA ASN A 78 3.37 23.27 -1.67
C ASN A 78 2.24 22.38 -1.11
N TYR A 79 1.86 21.33 -1.86
CA TYR A 79 0.81 20.40 -1.44
C TYR A 79 1.17 19.59 -0.20
N THR A 80 2.45 19.26 -0.04
CA THR A 80 2.95 18.37 1.03
C THR A 80 3.67 19.12 2.15
N ASN A 81 3.71 20.47 2.12
CA ASN A 81 4.49 21.31 3.02
C ASN A 81 5.99 20.91 3.07
N ALA A 82 6.54 20.41 1.95
CA ALA A 82 7.92 19.95 1.85
C ALA A 82 8.89 21.10 1.54
N HIS A 83 8.83 22.18 2.36
CA HIS A 83 9.68 23.37 2.19
C HIS A 83 10.96 23.27 3.01
N GLY A 84 11.95 24.08 2.64
CA GLY A 84 13.19 24.26 3.40
C GLY A 84 14.13 23.07 3.27
N THR A 85 14.11 22.18 4.24
CA THR A 85 15.05 21.05 4.38
C THR A 85 14.53 19.74 3.78
N TYR A 86 13.58 19.79 2.85
CA TYR A 86 13.05 18.60 2.17
C TYR A 86 13.40 18.58 0.69
N SER A 87 13.76 17.40 0.23
CA SER A 87 14.01 17.07 -1.18
C SER A 87 12.89 16.17 -1.72
N ILE A 88 12.45 16.45 -2.96
CA ILE A 88 11.44 15.66 -3.68
C ILE A 88 12.11 14.91 -4.82
N ILE A 89 12.00 13.58 -4.79
CA ILE A 89 12.61 12.71 -5.80
C ILE A 89 11.52 11.93 -6.53
N PHE A 90 11.52 12.02 -7.84
CA PHE A 90 10.69 11.19 -8.71
C PHE A 90 11.46 9.93 -9.11
N HIS A 91 11.02 8.75 -8.64
CA HIS A 91 11.75 7.53 -8.89
C HIS A 91 10.85 6.33 -9.11
N GLY A 92 11.14 5.56 -10.13
CA GLY A 92 10.50 4.29 -10.40
C GLY A 92 8.97 4.34 -10.45
N GLN A 93 8.31 3.28 -9.98
CA GLN A 93 6.87 3.12 -10.07
C GLN A 93 6.22 3.14 -8.68
N GLY A 94 5.41 4.16 -8.42
CA GLY A 94 4.64 4.30 -7.19
C GLY A 94 5.50 4.24 -5.92
N ALA A 95 4.87 3.87 -4.81
CA ALA A 95 5.55 3.74 -3.51
C ALA A 95 6.69 2.72 -3.52
N THR A 96 6.61 1.68 -4.35
CA THR A 96 7.71 0.69 -4.49
C THR A 96 9.00 1.36 -4.95
N GLY A 97 8.93 2.26 -5.94
CA GLY A 97 10.09 3.06 -6.37
C GLY A 97 10.58 3.96 -5.24
N GLY A 98 9.65 4.61 -4.53
CA GLY A 98 9.99 5.50 -3.41
C GLY A 98 10.75 4.79 -2.28
N VAL A 99 10.25 3.66 -1.78
CA VAL A 99 10.92 2.94 -0.69
C VAL A 99 12.24 2.29 -1.15
N SER A 100 12.32 1.81 -2.39
CA SER A 100 13.59 1.29 -2.93
C SER A 100 14.67 2.37 -2.96
N LYS A 101 14.30 3.56 -3.42
CA LYS A 101 15.21 4.73 -3.42
C LYS A 101 15.60 5.15 -2.02
N LEU A 102 14.66 5.13 -1.08
CA LEU A 102 14.94 5.43 0.34
C LEU A 102 15.99 4.47 0.93
N ILE A 103 15.85 3.16 0.69
CA ILE A 103 16.81 2.14 1.17
C ILE A 103 18.21 2.37 0.57
N GLU A 104 18.29 2.76 -0.71
CA GLU A 104 19.54 3.10 -1.37
C GLU A 104 20.18 4.34 -0.76
N VAL A 105 19.40 5.42 -0.60
CA VAL A 105 19.85 6.69 -0.01
C VAL A 105 20.36 6.48 1.42
N LEU A 106 19.66 5.68 2.23
CA LEU A 106 20.09 5.33 3.59
C LEU A 106 21.33 4.42 3.61
N SER A 107 21.79 3.92 2.46
CA SER A 107 22.95 2.99 2.38
C SER A 107 22.84 1.76 3.29
N ILE A 108 21.63 1.27 3.54
CA ILE A 108 21.31 0.23 4.54
C ILE A 108 22.14 -1.04 4.33
N LYS A 109 22.37 -1.45 3.09
CA LYS A 109 23.20 -2.65 2.79
C LYS A 109 24.63 -2.54 3.33
N LYS A 110 25.22 -1.34 3.32
CA LYS A 110 26.55 -1.11 3.89
C LYS A 110 26.53 -1.24 5.41
N TYR A 111 25.50 -0.77 6.11
CA TYR A 111 25.36 -0.94 7.55
C TYR A 111 25.19 -2.39 7.95
N VAL A 112 24.40 -3.17 7.19
CA VAL A 112 24.27 -4.61 7.42
C VAL A 112 25.62 -5.31 7.24
N MET A 113 26.35 -5.02 6.16
CA MET A 113 27.71 -5.57 5.95
C MET A 113 28.66 -5.19 7.09
N PHE A 114 28.60 -3.96 7.58
CA PHE A 114 29.41 -3.50 8.70
C PHE A 114 29.08 -4.29 9.98
N TYR A 115 27.81 -4.46 10.30
CA TYR A 115 27.35 -5.29 11.40
C TYR A 115 27.86 -6.74 11.27
N ASP A 116 27.73 -7.36 10.10
CA ASP A 116 28.14 -8.73 9.86
C ASP A 116 29.66 -8.91 10.06
N TYR A 117 30.47 -7.94 9.64
CA TYR A 117 31.91 -7.96 9.90
C TYR A 117 32.25 -7.84 11.39
N LEU A 118 31.56 -6.96 12.12
CA LEU A 118 31.72 -6.85 13.57
C LEU A 118 31.32 -8.12 14.30
N LYS A 119 30.18 -8.70 13.92
CA LYS A 119 29.68 -9.96 14.47
C LYS A 119 30.68 -11.11 14.24
N THR A 120 31.13 -11.26 13.01
CA THR A 120 32.13 -12.29 12.64
C THR A 120 33.41 -12.12 13.46
N ALA A 121 33.91 -10.89 13.60
CA ALA A 121 35.09 -10.60 14.40
C ALA A 121 34.89 -10.94 15.91
N PHE A 122 33.69 -10.67 16.44
CA PHE A 122 33.31 -11.00 17.82
C PHE A 122 33.27 -12.53 18.05
N GLU A 123 32.64 -13.27 17.13
CA GLU A 123 32.55 -14.73 17.21
C GLU A 123 33.93 -15.38 17.14
N LEU A 124 34.80 -14.93 16.22
CA LEU A 124 36.17 -15.40 16.11
C LEU A 124 37.02 -15.08 17.35
N LYS A 125 36.82 -13.90 17.97
CA LYS A 125 37.46 -13.56 19.25
C LYS A 125 37.05 -14.53 20.35
N GLY A 126 35.78 -14.89 20.45
CA GLY A 126 35.27 -15.86 21.43
C GLY A 126 35.89 -17.26 21.27
N GLU A 127 36.12 -17.71 20.04
CA GLU A 127 36.66 -19.04 19.71
C GLU A 127 38.17 -19.13 19.91
N TYR A 128 38.94 -18.11 19.60
CA TYR A 128 40.40 -18.16 19.54
C TYR A 128 41.12 -17.20 20.52
N GLY A 129 40.36 -16.42 21.29
CA GLY A 129 40.89 -15.48 22.28
C GLY A 129 41.55 -14.23 21.71
N ASP A 130 42.08 -13.34 22.55
CA ASP A 130 42.64 -12.04 22.19
C ASP A 130 43.87 -12.10 21.24
N LYS A 131 44.61 -13.25 21.25
CA LYS A 131 45.73 -13.46 20.33
C LYS A 131 45.35 -13.50 18.85
N MET A 132 44.07 -13.79 18.55
CA MET A 132 43.60 -13.81 17.18
C MET A 132 43.30 -12.42 16.63
N VAL A 133 43.01 -11.43 17.48
CA VAL A 133 42.89 -10.04 17.04
C VAL A 133 44.17 -9.57 16.35
N GLU A 134 45.35 -10.12 16.73
CA GLU A 134 46.60 -9.86 16.00
C GLU A 134 46.69 -10.53 14.64
N ARG A 135 46.10 -11.70 14.44
CA ARG A 135 46.04 -12.40 13.13
C ARG A 135 44.93 -11.86 12.21
N LEU A 136 43.88 -11.32 12.80
CA LEU A 136 42.81 -10.63 12.02
C LEU A 136 43.26 -9.29 11.43
N LYS A 137 44.49 -8.80 11.80
CA LYS A 137 44.98 -7.48 11.41
C LYS A 137 44.93 -7.18 9.90
N ASP A 138 45.06 -8.18 9.05
CA ASP A 138 45.27 -7.92 7.62
C ASP A 138 44.01 -8.02 6.74
N GLY A 139 42.95 -8.63 7.17
CA GLY A 139 41.74 -8.83 6.37
C GLY A 139 40.48 -8.18 6.91
N LEU A 140 39.96 -8.68 8.03
CA LEU A 140 38.67 -8.28 8.57
C LEU A 140 38.71 -6.91 9.26
N ILE A 141 39.76 -6.63 10.06
CA ILE A 141 39.95 -5.32 10.70
C ILE A 141 40.13 -4.22 9.66
N LYS A 142 40.87 -4.51 8.59
CA LYS A 142 41.00 -3.57 7.46
C LYS A 142 39.63 -3.31 6.83
N LYS A 143 38.85 -4.35 6.56
CA LYS A 143 37.48 -4.19 6.02
C LYS A 143 36.57 -3.40 6.94
N ILE A 144 36.64 -3.63 8.27
CA ILE A 144 35.89 -2.85 9.27
C ILE A 144 36.30 -1.39 9.23
N LYS A 145 37.64 -1.10 9.19
CA LYS A 145 38.17 0.26 9.08
C LYS A 145 37.76 0.93 7.79
N ASP A 146 37.91 0.25 6.66
CA ASP A 146 37.59 0.80 5.34
C ASP A 146 36.09 1.12 5.25
N LEU A 147 35.23 0.19 5.70
CA LEU A 147 33.79 0.38 5.68
C LEU A 147 33.33 1.45 6.67
N PHE A 148 33.92 1.48 7.88
CA PHE A 148 33.69 2.56 8.84
C PHE A 148 34.08 3.90 8.24
N THR A 149 35.26 3.97 7.65
CA THR A 149 35.73 5.17 6.96
C THR A 149 34.79 5.58 5.84
N GLU A 150 34.31 4.64 5.03
CA GLU A 150 33.36 4.93 3.95
C GLU A 150 32.00 5.41 4.47
N LEU A 151 31.49 4.81 5.53
CA LEU A 151 30.21 5.19 6.13
C LEU A 151 30.27 6.55 6.84
N PHE A 152 31.42 6.88 7.46
CA PHE A 152 31.53 7.98 8.42
C PHE A 152 32.54 9.06 8.07
N LYS A 153 33.36 8.88 7.02
CA LYS A 153 34.47 9.81 6.66
C LYS A 153 34.02 11.17 6.15
N ASN A 154 32.82 11.28 5.64
CA ASN A 154 32.32 12.49 4.97
C ASN A 154 31.17 13.13 5.70
N ILE A 155 31.23 13.20 7.02
CA ILE A 155 30.29 14.03 7.79
C ILE A 155 30.65 15.48 7.47
N ASN A 156 29.86 16.08 6.60
CA ASN A 156 29.94 17.49 6.35
C ASN A 156 29.22 18.18 7.51
N PHE A 157 29.99 18.76 8.44
CA PHE A 157 29.43 19.53 9.56
C PHE A 157 28.68 20.80 9.12
N CYS A 158 28.69 21.08 7.81
CA CYS A 158 28.01 22.21 7.22
C CYS A 158 26.82 21.74 6.38
N TYR A 159 25.67 22.33 6.59
CA TYR A 159 24.42 22.01 5.89
C TYR A 159 23.77 23.26 5.30
N LYS A 160 23.14 23.08 4.13
CA LYS A 160 22.42 24.17 3.45
C LYS A 160 21.07 24.42 4.11
N VAL A 161 20.78 25.67 4.45
CA VAL A 161 19.47 26.11 4.94
C VAL A 161 18.89 27.06 3.91
N LYS A 162 17.73 26.78 3.38
CA LYS A 162 17.04 27.69 2.46
C LYS A 162 16.58 28.92 3.26
N ASP A 163 16.94 30.11 2.78
CA ASP A 163 16.44 31.35 3.36
C ASP A 163 14.92 31.43 3.13
N LYS A 164 14.16 31.67 4.22
CA LYS A 164 12.70 31.74 4.15
C LYS A 164 12.18 32.89 3.28
N ASN A 165 13.01 33.90 3.04
CA ASN A 165 12.64 35.13 2.34
C ASN A 165 13.25 35.29 0.94
N ASN A 166 14.20 34.43 0.56
CA ASN A 166 14.89 34.51 -0.71
C ASN A 166 15.11 33.09 -1.30
N SER A 167 15.22 33.01 -2.61
CA SER A 167 15.57 31.78 -3.34
C SER A 167 16.99 31.26 -3.10
N THR A 168 17.71 31.89 -2.18
CA THR A 168 19.11 31.60 -1.87
C THR A 168 19.25 30.64 -0.71
N TYR A 169 20.32 29.82 -0.73
CA TYR A 169 20.68 28.92 0.36
C TYR A 169 21.81 29.54 1.19
N LYS A 170 21.68 29.48 2.50
CA LYS A 170 22.79 29.73 3.43
C LYS A 170 23.35 28.40 3.91
N ILE A 171 24.66 28.34 4.12
CA ILE A 171 25.33 27.17 4.65
C ILE A 171 25.63 27.43 6.13
N LYS A 172 25.19 26.53 7.01
CA LYS A 172 25.50 26.62 8.44
C LYS A 172 26.53 25.57 8.82
N CYS A 173 27.66 26.03 9.38
CA CYS A 173 28.61 25.10 9.99
C CYS A 173 28.19 24.78 11.43
N PHE A 174 28.01 23.50 11.70
CA PHE A 174 27.55 23.03 13.00
C PHE A 174 28.65 23.07 14.07
N LEU A 175 29.91 22.89 13.68
CA LEU A 175 31.06 22.92 14.57
C LEU A 175 31.40 24.33 15.01
N CYS A 176 31.56 25.22 14.04
CA CYS A 176 32.03 26.58 14.29
C CYS A 176 30.88 27.56 14.57
N ARG A 177 29.61 27.13 14.41
CA ARG A 177 28.40 27.95 14.59
C ARG A 177 28.29 29.16 13.65
N VAL A 178 28.94 29.12 12.50
CA VAL A 178 28.99 30.21 11.52
C VAL A 178 27.93 29.97 10.45
N GLU A 179 27.23 31.04 10.05
CA GLU A 179 26.41 31.07 8.85
C GLU A 179 27.26 31.59 7.67
N LEU A 180 27.33 30.80 6.61
CA LEU A 180 28.10 31.10 5.40
C LEU A 180 27.13 31.43 4.28
N GLU A 181 27.40 32.44 3.50
CA GLU A 181 26.44 32.94 2.51
C GLU A 181 26.45 32.20 1.19
N ASN A 182 27.56 31.52 0.86
CA ASN A 182 27.72 30.81 -0.40
C ASN A 182 28.73 29.65 -0.31
N GLU A 183 28.90 28.90 -1.41
CA GLU A 183 29.82 27.79 -1.48
C GLU A 183 31.32 28.23 -1.50
N GLY A 184 31.61 29.44 -1.94
CA GLY A 184 32.95 30.00 -1.86
C GLY A 184 33.42 30.22 -0.42
N ASP A 185 32.52 30.75 0.40
CA ASP A 185 32.75 30.95 1.84
C ASP A 185 32.84 29.60 2.56
N TYR A 186 32.03 28.62 2.14
CA TYR A 186 32.12 27.25 2.64
C TYR A 186 33.49 26.60 2.37
N ASN A 187 33.94 26.65 1.13
CA ASN A 187 35.24 26.06 0.74
C ASN A 187 36.41 26.72 1.46
N LYS A 188 36.34 28.05 1.70
CA LYS A 188 37.29 28.78 2.51
C LYS A 188 37.23 28.34 3.98
N HIS A 189 36.03 28.31 4.54
CA HIS A 189 35.81 27.97 5.95
C HIS A 189 36.32 26.56 6.32
N ILE A 190 36.07 25.52 5.52
CA ILE A 190 36.55 24.18 5.80
C ILE A 190 38.07 24.01 5.71
N THR A 191 38.78 24.97 5.09
CA THR A 191 40.23 25.01 5.01
C THR A 191 40.86 25.86 6.11
N GLU A 192 40.11 26.65 6.84
CA GLU A 192 40.57 27.49 7.94
C GLU A 192 41.10 26.65 9.11
N GLU A 193 42.20 27.15 9.68
CA GLU A 193 42.88 26.48 10.79
C GLU A 193 41.96 26.33 12.03
N GLU A 194 41.09 27.30 12.25
CA GLU A 194 40.10 27.27 13.32
C GLU A 194 39.08 26.13 13.14
N HIS A 195 38.61 25.87 11.92
CA HIS A 195 37.71 24.73 11.62
C HIS A 195 38.43 23.40 11.80
N LYS A 196 39.70 23.32 11.43
CA LYS A 196 40.54 22.13 11.63
C LYS A 196 40.81 21.88 13.09
N ASN A 197 41.12 22.90 13.87
CA ASN A 197 41.35 22.81 15.29
C ASN A 197 40.06 22.35 16.04
N PHE A 198 38.89 22.83 15.63
CA PHE A 198 37.61 22.33 16.15
C PHE A 198 37.34 20.88 15.78
N LEU A 199 37.79 20.41 14.60
CA LEU A 199 37.72 19.01 14.21
C LEU A 199 38.65 18.13 15.04
N GLU A 200 39.89 18.57 15.27
CA GLU A 200 40.87 17.87 16.10
C GLU A 200 40.43 17.82 17.58
N GLU A 201 39.97 18.94 18.15
CA GLU A 201 39.42 18.99 19.51
C GLU A 201 38.16 18.12 19.66
N TYR A 202 37.35 18.04 18.61
CA TYR A 202 36.19 17.17 18.56
C TYR A 202 36.56 15.69 18.49
N GLU A 203 37.60 15.35 17.72
CA GLU A 203 38.13 13.97 17.63
C GLU A 203 38.78 13.51 18.93
N GLU A 204 39.44 14.43 19.66
CA GLU A 204 40.07 14.15 20.97
C GLU A 204 39.07 14.11 22.13
N ASN A 205 37.99 14.89 22.10
CA ASN A 205 37.05 15.00 23.20
C ASN A 205 35.59 15.18 22.72
N PRO A 206 34.96 14.13 22.13
CA PRO A 206 33.64 14.22 21.51
C PRO A 206 32.51 14.69 22.45
N ASN A 207 32.71 14.58 23.77
CA ASN A 207 31.70 14.89 24.76
C ASN A 207 31.59 16.39 25.14
N ARG A 208 32.54 17.22 24.74
CA ARG A 208 32.65 18.61 25.25
C ARG A 208 31.85 19.66 24.49
N GLY A 209 31.62 19.47 23.20
CA GLY A 209 31.09 20.53 22.32
C GLY A 209 29.61 20.48 21.98
N LEU A 210 29.11 19.37 21.61
CA LEU A 210 27.80 19.25 20.94
C LEU A 210 26.60 19.00 21.85
N PHE A 211 26.82 18.42 23.00
CA PHE A 211 25.74 18.10 23.96
C PHE A 211 25.11 19.32 24.65
N LYS A 212 25.81 20.45 24.71
CA LYS A 212 25.33 21.66 25.42
C LYS A 212 24.51 22.61 24.57
N ILE A 213 24.50 22.43 23.23
CA ILE A 213 24.01 23.48 22.33
C ILE A 213 22.58 23.28 21.86
N HIS A 214 22.11 22.03 21.78
CA HIS A 214 20.75 21.72 21.33
C HIS A 214 20.19 20.53 22.12
N GLY A 215 19.77 20.77 23.36
CA GLY A 215 19.14 19.75 24.22
C GLY A 215 17.90 19.08 23.66
N GLU A 216 17.43 19.44 22.47
CA GLU A 216 16.14 19.04 21.91
C GLU A 216 16.18 18.61 20.44
N LYS A 217 17.33 18.66 19.75
CA LYS A 217 17.38 18.20 18.35
C LYS A 217 17.84 16.75 18.27
N ILE A 218 17.12 15.98 17.50
CA ILE A 218 17.40 14.59 17.16
C ILE A 218 18.86 14.44 16.79
N LYS A 219 19.58 13.64 17.57
CA LYS A 219 20.98 13.32 17.31
C LYS A 219 21.03 12.43 16.09
N ASP A 220 21.75 12.86 15.07
CA ASP A 220 22.07 12.02 13.94
C ASP A 220 22.80 10.77 14.47
N PHE A 221 22.32 9.57 14.15
CA PHE A 221 22.93 8.32 14.63
C PHE A 221 24.39 8.19 14.20
N ILE A 222 24.77 8.80 13.08
CA ILE A 222 26.13 8.86 12.57
C ILE A 222 27.02 9.63 13.53
N ASP A 223 26.55 10.79 14.02
CA ASP A 223 27.29 11.60 14.98
C ASP A 223 27.47 10.84 16.30
N ILE A 224 26.45 10.09 16.75
CA ILE A 224 26.52 9.29 17.96
C ILE A 224 27.62 8.21 17.85
N ILE A 225 27.68 7.49 16.72
CA ILE A 225 28.68 6.46 16.50
C ILE A 225 30.09 7.08 16.45
N ARG A 226 30.25 8.18 15.71
CA ARG A 226 31.55 8.84 15.57
C ARG A 226 32.07 9.40 16.90
N MET A 227 31.17 9.95 17.74
CA MET A 227 31.50 10.47 19.07
C MET A 227 31.98 9.37 20.04
N ASN A 228 31.48 8.14 19.90
CA ASN A 228 31.75 7.08 20.83
C ASN A 228 32.93 6.19 20.42
N TYR A 229 33.35 6.22 19.14
CA TYR A 229 34.34 5.30 18.59
C TYR A 229 35.37 5.99 17.68
N ASN A 230 36.58 6.15 18.18
CA ASN A 230 37.71 6.59 17.37
C ASN A 230 38.40 5.36 16.77
N VAL A 231 38.34 5.19 15.41
CA VAL A 231 38.82 3.99 14.70
C VAL A 231 40.34 3.97 14.51
N SER A 232 41.06 4.98 14.96
CA SER A 232 42.52 5.05 14.82
C SER A 232 43.24 4.12 15.79
N SER A 233 42.64 3.78 16.95
CA SER A 233 43.26 2.91 17.97
C SER A 233 42.73 1.48 17.93
N ASN A 234 43.59 0.52 18.26
CA ASN A 234 43.20 -0.88 18.37
C ASN A 234 42.18 -1.13 19.51
N GLU A 235 42.24 -0.34 20.57
CA GLU A 235 41.33 -0.41 21.71
C GLU A 235 39.91 -0.01 21.29
N SER A 236 39.76 1.06 20.51
CA SER A 236 38.47 1.48 19.98
C SER A 236 37.87 0.45 19.02
N ILE A 237 38.68 -0.24 18.24
CA ILE A 237 38.20 -1.33 17.36
C ILE A 237 37.73 -2.52 18.21
N LEU A 238 38.41 -2.84 19.29
CA LEU A 238 37.96 -3.88 20.21
C LEU A 238 36.62 -3.52 20.89
N ARG A 239 36.43 -2.26 21.22
CA ARG A 239 35.14 -1.76 21.74
C ARG A 239 34.04 -1.90 20.67
N LEU A 240 34.29 -1.50 19.43
CA LEU A 240 33.36 -1.70 18.33
C LEU A 240 32.95 -3.17 18.16
N ILE A 241 33.94 -4.08 18.20
CA ILE A 241 33.69 -5.52 18.09
C ILE A 241 32.86 -6.03 19.28
N ASN A 242 33.16 -5.59 20.52
CA ASN A 242 32.40 -5.98 21.70
C ASN A 242 30.96 -5.42 21.67
N ASP A 243 30.77 -4.23 21.13
CA ASP A 243 29.48 -3.55 21.02
C ASP A 243 28.70 -3.89 19.73
N TYR A 244 29.12 -4.94 18.99
CA TYR A 244 28.58 -5.25 17.66
C TYR A 244 27.06 -5.27 17.57
N LYS A 245 26.36 -5.71 18.64
CA LYS A 245 24.90 -5.77 18.69
C LYS A 245 24.24 -4.42 18.52
N LYS A 246 24.87 -3.34 19.02
CA LYS A 246 24.36 -1.97 18.91
C LYS A 246 24.33 -1.47 17.45
N PHE A 247 25.17 -2.05 16.58
CA PHE A 247 25.29 -1.68 15.17
C PHE A 247 24.31 -2.41 14.25
N LYS A 248 23.54 -3.37 14.78
CA LYS A 248 22.53 -4.07 13.99
C LYS A 248 21.41 -3.09 13.61
N PRO A 249 21.18 -2.85 12.31
CA PRO A 249 20.05 -2.02 11.89
C PRO A 249 18.74 -2.70 12.22
N VAL A 250 17.82 -1.96 12.83
CA VAL A 250 16.51 -2.46 13.24
C VAL A 250 15.44 -1.65 12.52
N VAL A 251 14.52 -2.33 11.87
CA VAL A 251 13.39 -1.72 11.14
C VAL A 251 12.09 -2.11 11.80
N PHE A 252 11.33 -1.11 12.22
CA PHE A 252 9.99 -1.25 12.77
C PHE A 252 8.97 -0.93 11.69
N TYR A 253 8.01 -1.81 11.48
CA TYR A 253 6.86 -1.55 10.63
C TYR A 253 5.60 -2.23 11.16
N SER A 254 4.42 -1.79 10.67
CA SER A 254 3.15 -2.34 11.13
C SER A 254 2.80 -3.68 10.48
N LEU A 255 1.92 -4.45 11.12
CA LEU A 255 1.30 -5.62 10.48
C LEU A 255 0.52 -5.23 9.22
N TYR A 256 0.08 -3.98 9.12
CA TYR A 256 -0.80 -3.46 8.08
C TYR A 256 -0.10 -3.11 6.76
N GLU A 257 1.23 -3.35 6.66
CA GLU A 257 2.04 -2.91 5.53
C GLU A 257 1.70 -3.61 4.21
N HIS A 258 1.75 -2.84 3.15
CA HIS A 258 1.79 -3.37 1.79
C HIS A 258 3.14 -4.06 1.51
N ASN A 259 3.14 -5.07 0.64
CA ASN A 259 4.37 -5.79 0.23
C ASN A 259 5.51 -4.88 -0.24
N SER A 260 5.19 -3.77 -0.90
CA SER A 260 6.22 -2.82 -1.36
C SER A 260 7.07 -2.29 -0.21
N ASN A 261 6.46 -2.03 0.96
CA ASN A 261 7.18 -1.60 2.13
C ASN A 261 7.81 -2.80 2.86
N SER A 262 7.01 -3.79 3.27
CA SER A 262 7.49 -4.90 4.11
C SER A 262 8.55 -5.77 3.45
N LEU A 263 8.41 -6.14 2.16
CA LEU A 263 9.38 -6.99 1.48
C LEU A 263 10.68 -6.24 1.18
N SER A 264 10.60 -4.96 0.79
CA SER A 264 11.79 -4.15 0.52
C SER A 264 12.73 -4.11 1.74
N TRP A 265 12.18 -3.96 2.94
CA TRP A 265 12.96 -3.99 4.17
C TRP A 265 13.45 -5.39 4.55
N LYS A 266 12.62 -6.44 4.36
CA LYS A 266 13.06 -7.84 4.61
C LYS A 266 14.28 -8.23 3.79
N GLU A 267 14.32 -7.82 2.53
CA GLU A 267 15.44 -8.10 1.61
C GLU A 267 16.72 -7.32 1.97
N THR A 268 16.67 -6.37 2.90
CA THR A 268 17.88 -5.69 3.39
C THR A 268 18.66 -6.50 4.40
N GLN A 269 18.08 -7.59 4.96
CA GLN A 269 18.63 -8.40 6.05
C GLN A 269 18.76 -7.64 7.39
N CYS A 270 18.11 -6.50 7.53
CA CYS A 270 17.94 -5.85 8.83
C CYS A 270 17.14 -6.72 9.80
N GLU A 271 17.25 -6.44 11.09
CA GLU A 271 16.30 -6.99 12.05
C GLU A 271 14.94 -6.34 11.86
N ILE A 272 13.91 -7.16 11.68
CA ILE A 272 12.57 -6.70 11.42
C ILE A 272 11.70 -6.90 12.65
N ILE A 273 11.12 -5.81 13.13
CA ILE A 273 10.18 -5.79 14.25
C ILE A 273 8.80 -5.41 13.72
N ILE A 274 7.88 -6.37 13.72
CA ILE A 274 6.52 -6.15 13.26
C ILE A 274 5.66 -5.70 14.44
N ILE A 275 5.11 -4.49 14.35
CA ILE A 275 4.18 -3.99 15.33
C ILE A 275 2.77 -4.39 14.89
N GLY A 276 2.15 -5.26 15.69
CA GLY A 276 0.82 -5.82 15.42
C GLY A 276 -0.04 -5.82 16.66
N GLY A 277 -1.22 -6.46 16.56
CA GLY A 277 -2.17 -6.57 17.66
C GLY A 277 -3.35 -5.60 17.53
N GLU A 278 -4.08 -5.42 18.62
CA GLU A 278 -5.18 -4.47 18.67
C GLU A 278 -4.64 -3.04 18.54
N TYR A 279 -5.35 -2.20 17.79
CA TYR A 279 -4.94 -0.82 17.56
C TYR A 279 -4.77 -0.01 18.86
N LYS A 280 -5.61 -0.27 19.87
CA LYS A 280 -5.49 0.41 21.17
C LYS A 280 -4.12 0.17 21.81
N GLU A 281 -3.53 -0.99 21.57
CA GLU A 281 -2.22 -1.39 22.09
C GLU A 281 -1.06 -1.05 21.14
N PHE A 282 -1.35 -0.65 19.90
CA PHE A 282 -0.34 -0.43 18.86
C PHE A 282 0.79 0.52 19.32
N TYR A 283 0.41 1.69 19.84
CA TYR A 283 1.39 2.72 20.26
C TYR A 283 2.15 2.30 21.52
N ASN A 284 1.50 1.61 22.45
CA ASN A 284 2.15 1.04 23.64
C ASN A 284 3.13 -0.07 23.26
N THR A 285 2.76 -0.93 22.33
CA THR A 285 3.62 -1.98 21.79
C THR A 285 4.83 -1.39 21.07
N LEU A 286 4.62 -0.36 20.24
CA LEU A 286 5.71 0.36 19.57
C LEU A 286 6.67 0.96 20.60
N LYS A 287 6.15 1.65 21.61
CA LYS A 287 6.96 2.27 22.68
C LYS A 287 7.76 1.21 23.43
N ALA A 288 7.15 0.09 23.81
CA ALA A 288 7.83 -1.00 24.51
C ALA A 288 8.95 -1.63 23.64
N LYS A 289 8.68 -1.83 22.35
CA LYS A 289 9.70 -2.35 21.43
C LYS A 289 10.83 -1.35 21.19
N LEU A 290 10.56 -0.07 21.11
CA LEU A 290 11.61 0.96 21.01
C LEU A 290 12.50 1.00 22.24
N GLU A 291 11.96 0.78 23.44
CA GLU A 291 12.75 0.66 24.69
C GLU A 291 13.59 -0.62 24.68
N GLU A 292 13.07 -1.77 24.20
CA GLU A 292 13.83 -3.02 24.05
C GLU A 292 15.07 -2.85 23.16
N TYR A 293 14.95 -2.02 22.09
CA TYR A 293 16.04 -1.76 21.15
C TYR A 293 16.71 -0.39 21.37
N LYS A 294 16.61 0.19 22.57
CA LYS A 294 17.15 1.54 22.84
C LYS A 294 18.64 1.68 22.55
N ASP A 295 19.41 0.62 22.79
CA ASP A 295 20.86 0.61 22.58
C ASP A 295 21.29 0.50 21.12
N ASN A 296 20.38 0.15 20.20
CA ASN A 296 20.69 0.09 18.78
C ASN A 296 20.84 1.48 18.20
N TYR A 297 21.95 1.74 17.49
CA TYR A 297 22.23 3.05 16.89
C TYR A 297 21.33 3.37 15.68
N ILE A 298 20.95 2.33 14.90
CA ILE A 298 20.17 2.49 13.68
C ILE A 298 18.77 1.93 13.90
N LYS A 299 17.82 2.80 14.16
CA LYS A 299 16.39 2.50 14.30
C LYS A 299 15.60 3.20 13.21
N ILE A 300 14.87 2.45 12.42
CA ILE A 300 14.10 2.94 11.28
C ILE A 300 12.65 2.53 11.47
N GLY A 301 11.75 3.48 11.54
CA GLY A 301 10.30 3.26 11.42
C GLY A 301 9.88 3.43 9.97
N SER A 302 9.18 2.46 9.41
CA SER A 302 8.61 2.56 8.06
C SER A 302 7.16 2.06 8.09
N PHE A 303 6.22 2.99 8.30
CA PHE A 303 4.83 2.68 8.61
C PHE A 303 3.87 3.15 7.53
N THR A 304 2.84 2.36 7.24
CA THR A 304 1.74 2.84 6.39
C THR A 304 0.88 3.87 7.13
N ALA A 305 0.47 4.92 6.43
CA ALA A 305 -0.50 5.88 6.97
C ALA A 305 -1.93 5.33 6.95
N SER A 306 -2.21 4.40 6.01
CA SER A 306 -3.50 3.71 5.92
C SER A 306 -3.36 2.33 5.34
N SER A 307 -4.07 1.36 5.94
CA SER A 307 -4.18 0.02 5.39
C SER A 307 -4.88 0.02 4.04
N ASN A 308 -4.28 -0.60 3.04
CA ASN A 308 -4.90 -0.79 1.74
C ASN A 308 -5.96 -1.93 1.72
N ILE A 309 -6.15 -2.64 2.84
CA ILE A 309 -7.16 -3.71 2.99
C ILE A 309 -8.42 -3.16 3.65
N THR A 310 -8.27 -2.51 4.80
CA THR A 310 -9.39 -2.10 5.65
C THR A 310 -9.62 -0.60 5.67
N GLY A 311 -8.72 0.18 5.08
CA GLY A 311 -8.78 1.64 5.17
C GLY A 311 -8.36 2.22 6.52
N LEU A 312 -8.02 1.37 7.50
CA LEU A 312 -7.55 1.78 8.82
C LEU A 312 -6.48 2.86 8.74
N LEU A 313 -6.62 3.92 9.52
CA LEU A 313 -5.67 5.02 9.64
C LEU A 313 -4.75 4.82 10.84
N LEU A 314 -3.46 5.08 10.66
CA LEU A 314 -2.49 5.21 11.75
C LEU A 314 -2.19 6.69 12.02
N ASP A 315 -2.06 7.05 13.27
CA ASP A 315 -1.60 8.38 13.70
C ASP A 315 -0.09 8.51 13.43
N VAL A 316 0.24 9.01 12.26
CA VAL A 316 1.62 9.15 11.79
C VAL A 316 2.43 10.15 12.61
N ASP A 317 1.78 11.18 13.15
CA ASP A 317 2.43 12.18 13.97
C ASP A 317 2.87 11.57 15.32
N LYS A 318 1.99 10.79 15.94
CA LYS A 318 2.34 10.07 17.17
C LYS A 318 3.44 9.02 16.95
N ILE A 319 3.41 8.32 15.83
CA ILE A 319 4.48 7.38 15.44
C ILE A 319 5.80 8.14 15.26
N ALA A 320 5.80 9.28 14.54
CA ALA A 320 6.98 10.10 14.34
C ALA A 320 7.56 10.57 15.69
N ALA A 321 6.71 11.07 16.60
CA ALA A 321 7.13 11.48 17.92
C ALA A 321 7.80 10.34 18.72
N LEU A 322 7.21 9.14 18.72
CA LEU A 322 7.77 7.96 19.41
C LEU A 322 9.11 7.54 18.80
N MET A 323 9.22 7.50 17.48
CA MET A 323 10.47 7.16 16.79
C MET A 323 11.58 8.15 17.12
N HIS A 324 11.27 9.44 17.06
CA HIS A 324 12.23 10.52 17.36
C HIS A 324 12.63 10.58 18.85
N GLN A 325 11.71 10.26 19.77
CA GLN A 325 12.04 10.10 21.20
C GLN A 325 13.07 8.99 21.42
N ALA A 326 12.99 7.92 20.61
CA ALA A 326 13.93 6.81 20.65
C ALA A 326 15.18 7.03 19.76
N ASN A 327 15.44 8.24 19.26
CA ASN A 327 16.51 8.56 18.31
C ASN A 327 16.48 7.69 17.04
N GLY A 328 15.28 7.40 16.53
CA GLY A 328 15.05 6.68 15.27
C GLY A 328 14.64 7.62 14.13
N PHE A 329 14.57 7.08 12.93
CA PHE A 329 14.00 7.74 11.76
C PHE A 329 12.54 7.31 11.58
N ALA A 330 11.70 8.23 11.10
CA ALA A 330 10.27 8.01 10.87
C ALA A 330 9.93 8.21 9.38
N PHE A 331 9.66 7.12 8.66
CA PHE A 331 9.25 7.12 7.27
C PHE A 331 7.83 6.57 7.12
N PHE A 332 7.10 7.08 6.12
CA PHE A 332 5.69 6.74 5.97
C PHE A 332 5.30 6.39 4.54
N ASP A 333 4.55 5.28 4.40
CA ASP A 333 3.87 4.89 3.16
C ASP A 333 2.48 5.52 3.10
N TYR A 334 2.32 6.51 2.24
CA TYR A 334 1.05 7.19 2.00
C TYR A 334 0.31 6.66 0.77
N ALA A 335 0.71 5.53 0.20
CA ALA A 335 0.16 5.05 -1.06
C ALA A 335 -1.37 4.88 -1.06
N ALA A 336 -1.97 4.42 0.05
CA ALA A 336 -3.42 4.30 0.18
C ALA A 336 -4.06 5.60 0.69
N ALA A 337 -3.39 6.34 1.54
CA ALA A 337 -3.89 7.53 2.22
C ALA A 337 -3.85 8.80 1.37
N ALA A 338 -2.83 8.96 0.52
CA ALA A 338 -2.53 10.21 -0.18
C ALA A 338 -3.69 10.80 -1.01
N PRO A 339 -4.56 10.02 -1.69
CA PRO A 339 -5.71 10.57 -2.40
C PRO A 339 -6.77 11.19 -1.48
N TYR A 340 -6.82 10.80 -0.21
CA TYR A 340 -7.88 11.13 0.75
C TYR A 340 -7.44 12.14 1.80
N LEU A 341 -6.27 11.95 2.41
CA LEU A 341 -5.81 12.73 3.55
C LEU A 341 -5.01 13.96 3.14
N LYS A 342 -4.93 14.93 4.05
CA LYS A 342 -3.92 15.98 4.00
C LYS A 342 -2.54 15.36 4.22
N ILE A 343 -1.58 15.83 3.44
CA ILE A 343 -0.18 15.43 3.59
C ILE A 343 0.58 16.65 4.14
N ASP A 344 1.27 16.47 5.26
CA ASP A 344 2.14 17.48 5.85
C ASP A 344 3.39 16.78 6.39
N VAL A 345 4.56 17.06 5.78
CA VAL A 345 5.81 16.42 6.20
C VAL A 345 6.55 17.19 7.27
N ASN A 346 6.30 18.48 7.40
CA ASN A 346 7.11 19.40 8.19
C ASN A 346 6.47 19.74 9.54
N ASP A 347 5.17 20.00 9.54
CA ASP A 347 4.42 20.37 10.73
C ASP A 347 3.36 19.32 11.08
N PRO A 348 2.93 19.23 12.34
CA PRO A 348 1.83 18.36 12.71
C PRO A 348 0.53 18.85 12.08
N LEU A 349 -0.40 17.94 11.86
CA LEU A 349 -1.77 18.28 11.49
C LEU A 349 -2.39 19.14 12.62
N PRO A 350 -3.21 20.17 12.30
CA PRO A 350 -3.96 20.91 13.29
C PRO A 350 -4.82 20.02 14.20
N ASP A 351 -5.00 20.39 15.46
CA ASP A 351 -5.73 19.55 16.43
C ASP A 351 -7.19 19.31 16.02
N ASP A 352 -7.88 20.28 15.42
CA ASP A 352 -9.22 20.13 14.88
C ASP A 352 -9.29 19.09 13.74
N TYR A 353 -8.26 19.05 12.89
CA TYR A 353 -8.18 18.02 11.82
C TYR A 353 -7.84 16.65 12.41
N ARG A 354 -7.02 16.58 13.44
CA ARG A 354 -6.70 15.33 14.15
C ARG A 354 -7.92 14.76 14.84
N GLU A 355 -8.71 15.61 15.50
CA GLU A 355 -9.99 15.23 16.12
C GLU A 355 -10.96 14.67 15.07
N LEU A 356 -11.04 15.30 13.89
CA LEU A 356 -11.85 14.83 12.78
C LEU A 356 -11.41 13.44 12.29
N LEU A 357 -10.12 13.11 12.41
CA LEU A 357 -9.57 11.77 12.11
C LEU A 357 -9.69 10.78 13.29
N GLY A 358 -10.28 11.19 14.41
CA GLY A 358 -10.40 10.38 15.62
C GLY A 358 -9.06 10.21 16.37
N PHE A 359 -8.12 11.16 16.23
CA PHE A 359 -6.84 11.17 16.93
C PHE A 359 -6.88 12.12 18.13
N ASP A 360 -6.17 11.74 19.19
CA ASP A 360 -6.01 12.62 20.35
C ASP A 360 -5.12 13.83 20.04
N PRO A 361 -5.33 14.98 20.70
CA PRO A 361 -4.41 16.11 20.63
C PRO A 361 -3.00 15.73 21.08
N LEU A 362 -1.99 16.29 20.42
CA LEU A 362 -0.59 16.07 20.78
C LEU A 362 -0.16 17.01 21.91
N SER A 363 0.65 16.50 22.83
CA SER A 363 1.32 17.32 23.82
C SER A 363 2.32 18.30 23.15
N PRO A 364 2.68 19.43 23.80
CA PRO A 364 3.68 20.35 23.27
C PRO A 364 5.02 19.68 22.94
N GLU A 365 5.44 18.70 23.74
CA GLU A 365 6.67 17.93 23.52
C GLU A 365 6.59 17.02 22.31
N GLU A 366 5.43 16.42 22.05
CA GLU A 366 5.19 15.60 20.86
C GLU A 366 5.17 16.47 19.60
N LYS A 367 4.52 17.65 19.64
CA LYS A 367 4.44 18.57 18.48
C LYS A 367 5.81 18.98 17.93
N ILE A 368 6.85 19.03 18.76
CA ILE A 368 8.22 19.35 18.33
C ILE A 368 8.87 18.22 17.54
N LYS A 369 8.38 16.98 17.71
CA LYS A 369 9.02 15.76 17.22
C LYS A 369 8.25 15.05 16.08
N VAL A 370 7.22 15.67 15.55
CA VAL A 370 6.30 15.01 14.58
C VAL A 370 6.65 15.23 13.12
N PHE A 371 7.69 15.99 12.78
CA PHE A 371 8.14 16.04 11.39
C PHE A 371 8.50 14.63 10.88
N LYS A 372 8.31 14.40 9.58
CA LYS A 372 8.58 13.10 8.98
C LYS A 372 9.97 13.11 8.35
N ASP A 373 10.80 12.11 8.62
CA ASP A 373 12.09 11.97 7.93
C ASP A 373 11.91 11.71 6.44
N GLY A 374 10.81 11.13 6.09
CA GLY A 374 10.38 11.01 4.72
C GLY A 374 9.05 10.33 4.58
N MET A 375 8.53 10.45 3.38
CA MET A 375 7.35 9.75 2.94
C MET A 375 7.47 9.34 1.49
N PHE A 376 6.74 8.30 1.13
CA PHE A 376 6.64 7.85 -0.24
C PHE A 376 5.20 7.47 -0.58
N PHE A 377 4.81 7.68 -1.83
CA PHE A 377 3.46 7.34 -2.25
C PHE A 377 3.34 7.09 -3.76
N SER A 378 2.14 6.68 -4.15
CA SER A 378 1.79 6.25 -5.50
C SER A 378 0.82 7.24 -6.15
N PRO A 379 1.30 8.27 -6.88
CA PRO A 379 0.41 9.26 -7.48
C PRO A 379 -0.57 8.66 -8.50
N HIS A 380 -0.26 7.49 -9.09
CA HIS A 380 -1.16 6.79 -10.01
C HIS A 380 -2.48 6.33 -9.35
N LYS A 381 -2.61 6.40 -8.03
CA LYS A 381 -3.86 6.10 -7.30
C LYS A 381 -4.82 7.28 -7.23
N PHE A 382 -4.34 8.49 -7.47
CA PHE A 382 -5.22 9.65 -7.59
C PHE A 382 -6.00 9.61 -8.89
N ILE A 383 -7.14 10.31 -8.88
CA ILE A 383 -7.86 10.58 -10.12
C ILE A 383 -7.03 11.48 -11.03
N GLY A 384 -6.87 11.11 -12.29
CA GLY A 384 -5.98 11.78 -13.25
C GLY A 384 -4.53 11.30 -13.20
N GLY A 385 -4.18 10.35 -12.32
CA GLY A 385 -2.81 9.92 -12.04
C GLY A 385 -2.20 8.75 -12.84
N PRO A 386 -2.86 8.05 -13.78
CA PRO A 386 -2.20 6.96 -14.52
C PRO A 386 -0.87 7.39 -15.15
N ASN A 387 0.14 6.49 -15.08
CA ASN A 387 1.48 6.71 -15.63
C ASN A 387 2.30 7.85 -14.99
N THR A 388 2.04 8.19 -13.72
CA THR A 388 2.89 9.08 -12.93
C THR A 388 4.06 8.32 -12.31
N PRO A 389 5.22 8.97 -12.06
CA PRO A 389 6.34 8.34 -11.34
C PRO A 389 5.98 8.09 -9.87
N GLY A 390 6.77 7.27 -9.19
CA GLY A 390 6.79 7.19 -7.75
C GLY A 390 7.35 8.46 -7.13
N VAL A 391 6.87 8.82 -5.96
CA VAL A 391 7.33 10.00 -5.21
C VAL A 391 7.99 9.56 -3.93
N LEU A 392 9.17 10.11 -3.68
CA LEU A 392 9.86 10.07 -2.40
C LEU A 392 10.12 11.52 -1.95
N ILE A 393 9.66 11.87 -0.76
CA ILE A 393 9.94 13.14 -0.09
C ILE A 393 10.75 12.82 1.14
N THR A 394 11.88 13.48 1.33
CA THR A 394 12.78 13.19 2.44
C THR A 394 13.39 14.44 3.01
N HIS A 395 13.61 14.42 4.33
CA HIS A 395 14.35 15.45 5.02
C HIS A 395 15.85 15.36 4.65
N ASP A 396 16.48 16.48 4.42
CA ASP A 396 17.89 16.58 3.96
C ASP A 396 18.90 15.94 4.93
N ARG A 397 18.54 15.76 6.19
CA ARG A 397 19.42 15.12 7.18
C ARG A 397 19.89 13.72 6.78
N ILE A 398 19.12 13.00 5.93
CA ILE A 398 19.49 11.66 5.49
C ILE A 398 20.56 11.66 4.39
N TYR A 399 20.82 12.80 3.74
CA TYR A 399 21.80 12.95 2.66
C TYR A 399 23.15 13.53 3.11
N ARG A 400 23.31 13.88 4.37
CA ARG A 400 24.49 14.63 4.87
C ARG A 400 25.82 14.00 4.51
N ASN A 401 25.86 12.68 4.28
CA ASN A 401 27.07 11.93 3.98
C ASN A 401 27.19 11.47 2.54
N GLN A 402 26.28 11.89 1.66
CA GLN A 402 26.26 11.40 0.27
C GLN A 402 26.85 12.43 -0.67
N LEU A 403 28.15 12.33 -0.95
CA LEU A 403 28.81 13.11 -2.00
C LEU A 403 28.48 12.57 -3.40
N LYS A 404 28.23 11.28 -3.53
CA LYS A 404 27.94 10.60 -4.79
C LYS A 404 26.45 10.25 -4.88
N PRO A 405 25.85 10.29 -6.07
CA PRO A 405 24.50 9.78 -6.26
C PRO A 405 24.41 8.28 -5.94
N THR A 406 23.25 7.81 -5.52
CA THR A 406 23.01 6.38 -5.32
C THR A 406 23.10 5.62 -6.65
N GLN A 407 22.68 6.27 -7.75
CA GLN A 407 22.76 5.76 -9.11
C GLN A 407 23.44 6.79 -10.01
N PRO A 408 24.76 6.68 -10.26
CA PRO A 408 25.45 7.58 -11.19
C PRO A 408 24.92 7.44 -12.61
N GLY A 409 24.76 8.58 -13.31
CA GLY A 409 24.25 8.59 -14.68
C GLY A 409 24.20 9.99 -15.30
N GLY A 410 23.59 10.10 -16.46
CA GLY A 410 23.35 11.39 -17.10
C GLY A 410 22.54 12.31 -16.21
N GLY A 411 22.86 13.60 -16.20
CA GLY A 411 22.17 14.61 -15.38
C GLY A 411 22.63 14.69 -13.93
N THR A 412 23.59 13.85 -13.47
CA THR A 412 24.07 13.82 -12.08
C THR A 412 25.45 14.43 -11.86
N VAL A 413 26.08 14.91 -12.91
CA VAL A 413 27.46 15.43 -12.92
C VAL A 413 27.52 16.86 -13.42
N ASN A 414 28.36 17.68 -12.79
CA ASN A 414 28.76 18.98 -13.32
C ASN A 414 29.87 18.81 -14.40
N PHE A 415 30.83 17.92 -14.10
CA PHE A 415 32.00 17.74 -14.95
C PHE A 415 32.61 16.34 -14.80
N VAL A 416 33.07 15.78 -15.91
CA VAL A 416 33.83 14.52 -15.93
C VAL A 416 35.06 14.69 -16.78
N TYR A 417 36.23 14.38 -16.21
CA TYR A 417 37.49 14.40 -16.94
C TYR A 417 38.47 13.32 -16.43
N LYS A 418 38.81 12.37 -17.28
CA LYS A 418 39.63 11.20 -16.92
C LYS A 418 39.10 10.53 -15.65
N ASP A 419 39.84 10.56 -14.55
CA ASP A 419 39.49 9.95 -13.26
C ASP A 419 38.77 10.92 -12.30
N MET A 420 38.58 12.20 -12.73
CA MET A 420 37.85 13.20 -11.96
C MET A 420 36.38 13.19 -12.34
N ILE A 421 35.51 13.03 -11.33
CA ILE A 421 34.07 13.14 -11.45
C ILE A 421 33.60 14.17 -10.43
N ASP A 422 33.01 15.25 -10.93
CA ASP A 422 32.34 16.26 -10.12
C ASP A 422 30.84 16.07 -10.22
N TYR A 423 30.22 15.66 -9.10
CA TYR A 423 28.78 15.39 -9.03
C TYR A 423 28.00 16.65 -8.62
N ILE A 424 26.78 16.78 -9.12
CA ILE A 424 25.87 17.85 -8.74
C ILE A 424 25.59 17.79 -7.23
N HIS A 425 25.62 18.96 -6.57
CA HIS A 425 25.38 19.05 -5.12
C HIS A 425 23.90 18.98 -4.77
N ASP A 426 23.02 19.52 -5.61
CA ASP A 426 21.58 19.48 -5.39
C ASP A 426 21.09 18.02 -5.34
N VAL A 427 20.40 17.69 -4.25
CA VAL A 427 19.96 16.31 -3.96
C VAL A 427 18.95 15.83 -4.99
N GLU A 428 18.00 16.68 -5.40
CA GLU A 428 16.95 16.28 -6.31
C GLU A 428 17.51 15.92 -7.69
N TYR A 429 18.41 16.76 -8.21
CA TYR A 429 19.11 16.47 -9.49
C TYR A 429 20.07 15.29 -9.37
N LYS A 430 20.80 15.21 -8.26
CA LYS A 430 21.77 14.14 -8.03
C LYS A 430 21.12 12.76 -7.97
N GLU A 431 19.94 12.65 -7.33
CA GLU A 431 19.26 11.39 -7.11
C GLU A 431 18.27 10.99 -8.22
N GLU A 432 18.02 11.86 -9.19
CA GLU A 432 17.21 11.58 -10.39
C GLU A 432 18.09 11.39 -11.63
N SER A 433 18.83 10.28 -11.69
CA SER A 433 19.73 10.00 -12.82
C SER A 433 18.96 9.60 -14.10
N GLY A 434 19.50 10.05 -15.25
CA GLY A 434 18.91 9.81 -16.57
C GLY A 434 17.72 10.72 -16.88
N THR A 435 17.08 10.52 -18.03
CA THR A 435 15.90 11.30 -18.40
C THR A 435 14.70 10.83 -17.57
N PRO A 436 14.08 11.72 -16.74
CA PRO A 436 12.95 11.36 -15.92
C PRO A 436 11.68 11.07 -16.73
N ASN A 437 10.65 10.54 -16.11
CA ASN A 437 9.32 10.42 -16.71
C ASN A 437 8.65 11.81 -16.83
N ILE A 438 9.09 12.62 -17.79
CA ILE A 438 8.71 14.03 -17.94
C ILE A 438 7.19 14.20 -18.02
N ILE A 439 6.53 13.46 -18.92
CA ILE A 439 5.07 13.53 -19.10
C ILE A 439 4.31 13.09 -17.84
N GLY A 440 4.78 12.02 -17.20
CA GLY A 440 4.20 11.53 -15.95
C GLY A 440 4.37 12.52 -14.80
N SER A 441 5.49 13.25 -14.73
CA SER A 441 5.74 14.28 -13.73
C SER A 441 4.86 15.51 -13.94
N ILE A 442 4.69 15.96 -15.18
CA ILE A 442 3.77 17.06 -15.51
C ILE A 442 2.33 16.67 -15.19
N ARG A 443 1.93 15.42 -15.53
CA ARG A 443 0.62 14.88 -15.16
C ARG A 443 0.40 14.90 -13.64
N LEU A 444 1.42 14.57 -12.86
CA LEU A 444 1.39 14.65 -11.40
C LEU A 444 1.09 16.08 -10.94
N GLY A 445 1.79 17.08 -11.45
CA GLY A 445 1.52 18.49 -11.12
C GLY A 445 0.09 18.90 -11.43
N LEU A 446 -0.42 18.56 -12.61
CA LEU A 446 -1.81 18.85 -13.01
C LEU A 446 -2.84 18.17 -12.09
N MET A 447 -2.62 16.91 -11.78
CA MET A 447 -3.50 16.13 -10.91
C MET A 447 -3.52 16.69 -9.48
N ILE A 448 -2.36 17.02 -8.90
CA ILE A 448 -2.26 17.64 -7.56
C ILE A 448 -2.93 19.00 -7.55
N SER A 449 -2.76 19.85 -8.60
CA SER A 449 -3.45 21.13 -8.72
C SER A 449 -4.98 20.98 -8.70
N ILE A 450 -5.52 19.91 -9.30
CA ILE A 450 -6.95 19.61 -9.22
C ILE A 450 -7.32 19.17 -7.80
N ARG A 451 -6.52 18.30 -7.18
CA ARG A 451 -6.76 17.80 -5.82
C ARG A 451 -6.75 18.91 -4.78
N GLN A 452 -5.86 19.89 -4.90
CA GLN A 452 -5.77 21.05 -4.00
C GLN A 452 -7.04 21.92 -4.00
N LYS A 453 -7.81 21.91 -5.10
CA LYS A 453 -9.10 22.65 -5.19
C LYS A 453 -10.23 21.98 -4.41
N ILE A 454 -10.04 20.76 -3.93
CA ILE A 454 -11.03 20.03 -3.15
C ILE A 454 -10.61 20.13 -1.68
N PRO A 455 -11.42 20.79 -0.81
CA PRO A 455 -11.11 20.91 0.62
C PRO A 455 -10.99 19.51 1.27
N HIS A 456 -10.01 19.34 2.14
CA HIS A 456 -9.80 18.07 2.84
C HIS A 456 -11.00 17.69 3.72
N ASP A 457 -11.57 18.66 4.45
CA ASP A 457 -12.74 18.45 5.30
C ASP A 457 -13.95 17.96 4.51
N PHE A 458 -14.11 18.45 3.25
CA PHE A 458 -15.16 17.95 2.36
C PHE A 458 -14.96 16.45 2.06
N ILE A 459 -13.72 16.03 1.81
CA ILE A 459 -13.41 14.61 1.52
C ILE A 459 -13.70 13.76 2.75
N ILE A 460 -13.20 14.15 3.93
CA ILE A 460 -13.40 13.39 5.16
C ILE A 460 -14.90 13.25 5.47
N LYS A 461 -15.66 14.35 5.41
CA LYS A 461 -17.11 14.30 5.63
C LYS A 461 -17.84 13.40 4.62
N LYS A 462 -17.41 13.40 3.34
CA LYS A 462 -17.97 12.51 2.33
C LYS A 462 -17.59 11.05 2.55
N ASP A 463 -16.37 10.79 2.98
CA ASP A 463 -15.91 9.45 3.32
C ASP A 463 -16.69 8.89 4.52
N GLU A 464 -16.89 9.70 5.57
CA GLU A 464 -17.74 9.34 6.73
C GLU A 464 -19.19 9.07 6.33
N GLU A 465 -19.78 9.93 5.48
CA GLU A 465 -21.13 9.75 4.94
C GLU A 465 -21.25 8.41 4.19
N TYR A 466 -20.29 8.07 3.35
CA TYR A 466 -20.32 6.83 2.56
C TYR A 466 -20.00 5.58 3.38
N ILE A 467 -19.15 5.70 4.38
CA ILE A 467 -18.93 4.63 5.36
C ILE A 467 -20.24 4.33 6.11
N LYS A 468 -20.91 5.37 6.58
CA LYS A 468 -22.21 5.26 7.26
C LYS A 468 -23.27 4.62 6.36
N LEU A 469 -23.42 5.12 5.12
CA LEU A 469 -24.34 4.55 4.13
C LEU A 469 -24.06 3.06 3.85
N PHE A 470 -22.79 2.68 3.77
CA PHE A 470 -22.38 1.30 3.54
C PHE A 470 -22.77 0.41 4.73
N ARG A 471 -22.51 0.85 5.96
CA ARG A 471 -22.84 0.10 7.17
C ARG A 471 -24.33 -0.05 7.35
N GLU A 472 -25.10 1.04 7.21
CA GLU A 472 -26.57 1.03 7.31
C GLU A 472 -27.20 0.18 6.21
N GLY A 473 -26.77 0.36 4.96
CA GLY A 473 -27.33 -0.35 3.80
C GLY A 473 -27.09 -1.86 3.84
N LEU A 474 -26.00 -2.33 4.45
CA LEU A 474 -25.69 -3.73 4.65
C LEU A 474 -26.09 -4.25 6.04
N SER A 475 -26.80 -3.45 6.83
CA SER A 475 -27.26 -3.80 8.19
C SER A 475 -26.14 -4.34 9.08
N LEU A 476 -24.92 -3.74 8.99
CA LEU A 476 -23.75 -4.24 9.73
C LEU A 476 -23.87 -3.99 11.23
N ASP A 477 -24.49 -2.86 11.61
CA ASP A 477 -24.69 -2.44 13.00
C ASP A 477 -26.07 -2.85 13.56
N GLU A 478 -26.85 -3.62 12.78
CA GLU A 478 -28.17 -4.08 13.18
C GLU A 478 -28.06 -5.12 14.31
N THR A 479 -28.83 -4.88 15.37
CA THR A 479 -28.92 -5.77 16.55
C THR A 479 -29.98 -6.82 16.41
N ASP A 480 -30.99 -6.57 15.56
CA ASP A 480 -32.03 -7.56 15.27
C ASP A 480 -31.48 -8.65 14.34
N PRO A 481 -31.38 -9.90 14.83
CA PRO A 481 -30.83 -10.99 14.03
C PRO A 481 -31.59 -11.22 12.72
N ASN A 482 -32.87 -10.87 12.65
CA ASN A 482 -33.70 -11.13 11.47
C ASN A 482 -33.45 -10.10 10.33
N LYS A 483 -32.85 -8.97 10.66
CA LYS A 483 -32.50 -7.91 9.70
C LYS A 483 -31.04 -7.92 9.30
N LYS A 484 -30.19 -8.60 10.07
CA LYS A 484 -28.76 -8.68 9.82
C LYS A 484 -28.44 -9.61 8.65
N ILE A 485 -27.51 -9.21 7.78
CA ILE A 485 -26.96 -10.07 6.74
C ILE A 485 -25.92 -11.01 7.37
N HIS A 486 -26.31 -12.27 7.60
CA HIS A 486 -25.51 -13.22 8.38
C HIS A 486 -24.33 -13.83 7.64
N ASN A 487 -24.36 -13.85 6.31
CA ASN A 487 -23.33 -14.48 5.49
C ASN A 487 -22.30 -13.50 4.90
N LEU A 488 -22.37 -12.22 5.30
CA LEU A 488 -21.39 -11.18 4.93
C LEU A 488 -20.41 -10.95 6.09
N TYR A 489 -19.12 -11.06 5.81
CA TYR A 489 -18.04 -10.86 6.77
C TYR A 489 -17.17 -9.72 6.31
N ILE A 490 -17.30 -8.56 6.94
CA ILE A 490 -16.38 -7.43 6.72
C ILE A 490 -15.11 -7.71 7.52
N LEU A 491 -13.96 -7.61 6.87
CA LEU A 491 -12.69 -7.85 7.55
C LEU A 491 -12.39 -6.72 8.54
N HIS A 492 -12.13 -7.08 9.79
CA HIS A 492 -11.82 -6.17 10.89
C HIS A 492 -13.00 -5.23 11.28
N ASP A 493 -14.26 -5.69 11.09
CA ASP A 493 -15.46 -4.87 11.34
C ASP A 493 -15.53 -4.36 12.78
N ASP A 494 -15.30 -5.22 13.77
CA ASP A 494 -15.38 -4.87 15.19
C ASP A 494 -14.46 -3.72 15.57
N PHE A 495 -13.36 -3.61 14.85
CA PHE A 495 -12.36 -2.56 15.05
C PHE A 495 -12.73 -1.26 14.31
N LEU A 496 -13.19 -1.36 13.06
CA LEU A 496 -13.51 -0.20 12.22
C LEU A 496 -14.78 0.53 12.67
N ARG A 497 -15.60 -0.10 13.51
CA ARG A 497 -16.87 0.46 13.98
C ARG A 497 -16.73 1.79 14.70
N ASP A 498 -15.68 1.91 15.53
CA ASP A 498 -15.45 3.05 16.40
C ASP A 498 -14.31 3.96 15.92
N LYS A 499 -13.80 3.75 14.71
CA LYS A 499 -12.62 4.46 14.20
C LYS A 499 -12.84 5.01 12.80
N THR A 500 -12.35 6.22 12.57
CA THR A 500 -12.33 6.79 11.24
C THR A 500 -11.33 6.02 10.37
N HIS A 501 -11.78 5.65 9.19
CA HIS A 501 -10.99 5.00 8.17
C HIS A 501 -11.37 5.54 6.80
N ILE A 502 -10.49 5.39 5.81
CA ILE A 502 -10.87 5.71 4.43
C ILE A 502 -11.88 4.66 3.92
N PRO A 503 -12.79 5.00 2.99
CA PRO A 503 -13.89 4.13 2.56
C PRO A 503 -13.41 2.98 1.67
N VAL A 504 -12.60 2.12 2.24
CA VAL A 504 -12.08 0.87 1.67
C VAL A 504 -12.63 -0.28 2.48
N PHE A 505 -13.30 -1.21 1.80
CA PHE A 505 -13.94 -2.35 2.42
C PHE A 505 -13.44 -3.64 1.81
N SER A 506 -13.01 -4.55 2.67
CA SER A 506 -12.67 -5.92 2.29
C SER A 506 -13.61 -6.89 2.98
N PHE A 507 -14.15 -7.83 2.22
CA PHE A 507 -15.16 -8.73 2.77
C PHE A 507 -15.16 -10.10 2.09
N MET A 508 -15.82 -11.05 2.74
CA MET A 508 -16.12 -12.38 2.26
C MET A 508 -17.61 -12.67 2.40
N ILE A 509 -18.13 -13.54 1.53
CA ILE A 509 -19.53 -14.00 1.59
C ILE A 509 -19.49 -15.52 1.75
N SER A 510 -20.18 -16.03 2.77
CA SER A 510 -20.25 -17.48 3.01
C SER A 510 -21.50 -18.11 2.41
N PHE A 511 -21.39 -19.41 2.15
CA PHE A 511 -22.52 -20.28 1.88
C PHE A 511 -22.26 -21.65 2.54
N GLY A 512 -23.11 -22.03 3.49
CA GLY A 512 -22.86 -23.18 4.34
C GLY A 512 -21.60 -22.99 5.19
N ASP A 513 -20.72 -23.97 5.18
CA ASP A 513 -19.45 -23.98 5.93
C ASP A 513 -18.25 -23.45 5.12
N LYS A 514 -18.48 -22.95 3.90
CA LYS A 514 -17.45 -22.43 2.99
C LYS A 514 -17.79 -21.03 2.50
N PHE A 515 -16.83 -20.39 1.86
CA PHE A 515 -16.99 -19.06 1.28
C PHE A 515 -17.21 -19.13 -0.23
N LEU A 516 -17.97 -18.20 -0.78
CA LEU A 516 -17.95 -17.92 -2.19
C LEU A 516 -16.57 -17.36 -2.55
N HIS A 517 -15.93 -17.92 -3.58
CA HIS A 517 -14.59 -17.50 -3.96
C HIS A 517 -14.56 -16.01 -4.35
N PRO A 518 -13.61 -15.18 -3.88
CA PRO A 518 -13.57 -13.74 -4.17
C PRO A 518 -13.51 -13.43 -5.68
N ASN A 519 -12.80 -14.24 -6.47
CA ASN A 519 -12.76 -14.07 -7.92
C ASN A 519 -14.14 -14.33 -8.56
N TYR A 520 -14.92 -15.24 -7.99
CA TYR A 520 -16.29 -15.49 -8.41
C TYR A 520 -17.20 -14.31 -8.09
N ILE A 521 -17.14 -13.77 -6.86
CA ILE A 521 -17.91 -12.60 -6.46
C ILE A 521 -17.54 -11.40 -7.34
N CYS A 522 -16.26 -11.22 -7.64
CA CYS A 522 -15.79 -10.18 -8.56
C CYS A 522 -16.39 -10.35 -9.97
N ALA A 523 -16.44 -11.58 -10.50
CA ALA A 523 -17.06 -11.88 -11.78
C ALA A 523 -18.58 -11.58 -11.75
N LEU A 524 -19.29 -11.93 -10.69
CA LEU A 524 -20.70 -11.59 -10.52
C LEU A 524 -20.95 -10.07 -10.51
N LEU A 525 -20.17 -9.33 -9.71
CA LEU A 525 -20.28 -7.87 -9.65
C LEU A 525 -20.04 -7.23 -11.02
N ASN A 526 -19.04 -7.72 -11.77
CA ASN A 526 -18.79 -7.28 -13.12
C ASN A 526 -19.94 -7.61 -14.06
N ASP A 527 -20.31 -8.88 -14.17
CA ASP A 527 -21.20 -9.37 -15.21
C ASP A 527 -22.64 -8.93 -14.98
N PHE A 528 -23.11 -8.90 -13.75
CA PHE A 528 -24.49 -8.53 -13.41
C PHE A 528 -24.67 -7.04 -13.25
N PHE A 529 -23.70 -6.34 -12.65
CA PHE A 529 -23.87 -4.95 -12.21
C PHE A 529 -22.89 -3.96 -12.85
N GLY A 530 -21.88 -4.42 -13.58
CA GLY A 530 -20.84 -3.56 -14.16
C GLY A 530 -19.84 -3.02 -13.14
N ILE A 531 -19.86 -3.53 -11.88
CA ILE A 531 -19.01 -3.05 -10.80
C ILE A 531 -17.64 -3.71 -10.88
N GLN A 532 -16.59 -2.89 -11.01
CA GLN A 532 -15.20 -3.33 -11.05
C GLN A 532 -14.62 -3.28 -9.65
N SER A 533 -14.34 -4.43 -9.08
CA SER A 533 -13.74 -4.62 -7.76
C SER A 533 -12.44 -5.44 -7.84
N ARG A 534 -11.74 -5.62 -6.75
CA ARG A 534 -10.48 -6.35 -6.71
C ARG A 534 -10.57 -7.58 -5.81
N PRO A 535 -10.41 -8.80 -6.35
CA PRO A 535 -10.31 -10.02 -5.56
C PRO A 535 -8.86 -10.30 -5.15
N GLY A 536 -8.65 -11.16 -4.15
CA GLY A 536 -7.37 -11.70 -3.73
C GLY A 536 -6.81 -11.06 -2.46
N CYS A 537 -5.50 -11.20 -2.20
CA CYS A 537 -4.85 -10.74 -0.97
C CYS A 537 -4.42 -9.27 -0.99
N SER A 538 -4.71 -8.53 -2.05
CA SER A 538 -4.43 -7.09 -2.22
C SER A 538 -2.99 -6.66 -1.90
N CYS A 539 -2.01 -7.55 -2.10
CA CYS A 539 -0.57 -7.34 -1.85
C CYS A 539 -0.22 -6.93 -0.39
N ALA A 540 -1.01 -7.36 0.58
CA ALA A 540 -0.71 -7.25 2.01
C ALA A 540 -0.98 -8.61 2.70
N PRO A 541 -0.25 -9.68 2.33
CA PRO A 541 -0.59 -11.04 2.72
C PRO A 541 -0.46 -11.29 4.22
N ASN A 542 0.44 -10.60 4.93
CA ASN A 542 0.59 -10.77 6.38
C ASN A 542 -0.69 -10.34 7.11
N TYR A 543 -1.17 -9.13 6.81
CA TYR A 543 -2.40 -8.63 7.38
C TYR A 543 -3.63 -9.40 6.88
N GLY A 544 -3.66 -9.73 5.59
CA GLY A 544 -4.74 -10.55 5.02
C GLY A 544 -4.86 -11.93 5.68
N ARG A 545 -3.74 -12.62 5.94
CA ARG A 545 -3.73 -13.91 6.66
C ARG A 545 -4.19 -13.79 8.10
N TYR A 546 -3.70 -12.74 8.79
CA TYR A 546 -4.15 -12.40 10.13
C TYR A 546 -5.67 -12.24 10.19
N LEU A 547 -6.25 -11.41 9.29
CA LEU A 547 -7.68 -11.16 9.21
C LEU A 547 -8.52 -12.39 8.84
N LEU A 548 -7.96 -13.31 8.05
CA LEU A 548 -8.62 -14.55 7.63
C LEU A 548 -8.40 -15.69 8.64
N GLY A 549 -7.65 -15.46 9.73
CA GLY A 549 -7.38 -16.45 10.76
C GLY A 549 -6.48 -17.62 10.32
N PHE A 550 -5.77 -17.49 9.18
CA PHE A 550 -4.89 -18.56 8.68
C PHE A 550 -3.58 -18.67 9.45
N ASP A 551 -3.18 -17.67 10.21
CA ASP A 551 -1.93 -17.71 10.98
C ASP A 551 -1.97 -18.71 12.15
N LYS A 552 -3.15 -19.24 12.50
CA LYS A 552 -3.36 -20.16 13.61
C LYS A 552 -3.25 -21.65 13.24
N ASP A 553 -3.31 -21.97 11.95
CA ASP A 553 -3.28 -23.35 11.43
C ASP A 553 -2.11 -23.51 10.46
N ASN A 554 -0.93 -23.83 11.02
CA ASN A 554 0.30 -24.01 10.25
C ASN A 554 0.21 -25.14 9.22
N ASP A 555 -0.54 -26.22 9.51
CA ASP A 555 -0.63 -27.36 8.61
C ASP A 555 -1.54 -27.03 7.42
N LYS A 556 -2.64 -26.35 7.66
CA LYS A 556 -3.50 -25.85 6.58
C LYS A 556 -2.76 -24.84 5.72
N MET A 557 -1.97 -23.95 6.33
CA MET A 557 -1.14 -22.99 5.60
C MET A 557 -0.08 -23.67 4.73
N LYS A 558 0.59 -24.71 5.23
CA LYS A 558 1.55 -25.48 4.42
C LYS A 558 0.87 -26.16 3.23
N LYS A 559 -0.31 -26.79 3.43
CA LYS A 559 -1.09 -27.37 2.35
C LYS A 559 -1.46 -26.33 1.28
N LEU A 560 -1.99 -25.16 1.69
CA LEU A 560 -2.32 -24.06 0.78
C LEU A 560 -1.07 -23.56 0.04
N GLN A 561 0.04 -23.39 0.73
CA GLN A 561 1.31 -23.00 0.12
C GLN A 561 1.75 -24.00 -0.94
N THR A 562 1.70 -25.30 -0.66
CA THR A 562 2.04 -26.35 -1.60
C THR A 562 1.16 -26.26 -2.85
N MET A 563 -0.17 -26.11 -2.70
CA MET A 563 -1.11 -25.98 -3.80
C MET A 563 -0.79 -24.77 -4.69
N VAL A 564 -0.58 -23.61 -4.07
CA VAL A 564 -0.28 -22.34 -4.78
C VAL A 564 1.10 -22.43 -5.46
N SER A 565 2.12 -22.96 -4.79
CA SER A 565 3.47 -23.13 -5.36
C SER A 565 3.50 -24.11 -6.51
N SER A 566 2.55 -25.05 -6.56
CA SER A 566 2.35 -25.97 -7.70
C SER A 566 1.58 -25.33 -8.87
N GLY A 567 1.33 -24.01 -8.82
CA GLY A 567 0.66 -23.25 -9.88
C GLY A 567 -0.88 -23.36 -9.87
N ASN A 568 -1.48 -23.66 -8.72
CA ASN A 568 -2.94 -23.73 -8.57
C ASN A 568 -3.45 -22.48 -7.83
N ASP A 569 -3.52 -21.36 -8.50
CA ASP A 569 -3.87 -20.05 -7.92
C ASP A 569 -5.28 -19.95 -7.33
N ILE A 570 -6.17 -20.87 -7.67
CA ILE A 570 -7.52 -20.93 -7.11
C ILE A 570 -7.51 -21.18 -5.59
N PHE A 571 -6.47 -21.83 -5.05
CA PHE A 571 -6.33 -22.06 -3.61
C PHE A 571 -5.78 -20.90 -2.84
N LYS A 572 -5.33 -19.84 -3.51
CA LYS A 572 -4.77 -18.65 -2.89
C LYS A 572 -5.79 -17.95 -2.00
N PRO A 573 -5.56 -17.86 -0.71
CA PRO A 573 -6.49 -17.18 0.20
C PRO A 573 -6.67 -15.71 -0.21
N GLY A 574 -7.90 -15.22 -0.09
CA GLY A 574 -8.21 -13.85 -0.46
C GLY A 574 -9.60 -13.42 -0.03
N TYR A 575 -9.90 -12.19 -0.33
CA TYR A 575 -11.16 -11.50 -0.05
C TYR A 575 -11.51 -10.61 -1.24
N LEU A 576 -12.73 -10.12 -1.29
CA LEU A 576 -13.08 -9.06 -2.22
C LEU A 576 -12.85 -7.71 -1.57
N ARG A 577 -12.18 -6.79 -2.29
CA ARG A 577 -11.99 -5.41 -1.87
C ARG A 577 -12.65 -4.46 -2.87
N LEU A 578 -13.31 -3.45 -2.35
CA LEU A 578 -13.77 -2.29 -3.11
C LEU A 578 -13.57 -1.01 -2.30
N ASN A 579 -13.63 0.12 -2.97
CA ASN A 579 -13.65 1.43 -2.32
C ASN A 579 -14.80 2.29 -2.83
N LEU A 580 -15.27 3.19 -2.00
CA LEU A 580 -16.36 4.12 -2.29
C LEU A 580 -15.77 5.54 -2.39
N PRO A 581 -15.42 6.03 -3.59
CA PRO A 581 -14.71 7.29 -3.71
C PRO A 581 -15.64 8.49 -3.46
N TYR A 582 -15.15 9.50 -2.72
CA TYR A 582 -15.88 10.71 -2.34
C TYR A 582 -16.50 11.51 -3.50
N PHE A 583 -16.02 11.31 -4.73
CA PHE A 583 -16.50 11.99 -5.92
C PHE A 583 -17.60 11.23 -6.69
N TYR A 584 -18.07 10.10 -6.19
CA TYR A 584 -19.24 9.41 -6.74
C TYR A 584 -20.53 10.09 -6.23
N PRO A 585 -21.58 10.16 -7.05
CA PRO A 585 -22.89 10.51 -6.54
C PRO A 585 -23.44 9.44 -5.59
N GLU A 586 -24.19 9.85 -4.58
CA GLU A 586 -24.77 8.97 -3.55
C GLU A 586 -25.58 7.80 -4.16
N TYR A 587 -26.32 8.03 -5.24
CA TYR A 587 -27.10 6.98 -5.90
C TYR A 587 -26.22 5.84 -6.46
N VAL A 588 -24.97 6.14 -6.85
CA VAL A 588 -24.01 5.12 -7.28
C VAL A 588 -23.53 4.30 -6.09
N ILE A 589 -23.29 4.95 -4.95
CA ILE A 589 -22.91 4.26 -3.71
C ILE A 589 -24.04 3.31 -3.27
N LYS A 590 -25.29 3.79 -3.24
CA LYS A 590 -26.47 2.98 -2.94
C LYS A 590 -26.60 1.79 -3.89
N TYR A 591 -26.36 1.99 -5.18
CA TYR A 591 -26.38 0.90 -6.15
C TYR A 591 -25.33 -0.18 -5.87
N VAL A 592 -24.10 0.21 -5.49
CA VAL A 592 -23.04 -0.73 -5.13
C VAL A 592 -23.44 -1.54 -3.89
N ILE A 593 -24.01 -0.88 -2.89
CA ILE A 593 -24.51 -1.52 -1.66
C ILE A 593 -25.60 -2.56 -1.97
N GLU A 594 -26.60 -2.17 -2.76
CA GLU A 594 -27.69 -3.07 -3.16
C GLU A 594 -27.18 -4.27 -3.99
N ALA A 595 -26.16 -4.07 -4.84
CA ALA A 595 -25.54 -5.15 -5.59
C ALA A 595 -24.84 -6.17 -4.65
N ILE A 596 -24.12 -5.69 -3.63
CA ILE A 596 -23.50 -6.57 -2.63
C ILE A 596 -24.58 -7.35 -1.88
N LYS A 597 -25.63 -6.67 -1.41
CA LYS A 597 -26.75 -7.30 -0.73
C LYS A 597 -27.39 -8.40 -1.57
N PHE A 598 -27.65 -8.09 -2.84
CA PHE A 598 -28.19 -9.07 -3.79
C PHE A 598 -27.29 -10.31 -3.91
N ILE A 599 -25.96 -10.14 -3.98
CA ILE A 599 -25.01 -11.26 -4.07
C ILE A 599 -25.00 -12.06 -2.76
N CYS A 600 -25.09 -11.43 -1.61
CA CYS A 600 -25.21 -12.14 -0.33
C CYS A 600 -26.44 -13.08 -0.32
N GLU A 601 -27.56 -12.60 -0.85
CA GLU A 601 -28.80 -13.36 -0.90
C GLU A 601 -28.81 -14.45 -1.98
N ASN A 602 -28.28 -14.15 -3.17
CA ASN A 602 -28.49 -14.95 -4.38
C ASN A 602 -27.22 -15.49 -5.03
N GLY A 603 -26.03 -15.03 -4.62
CA GLY A 603 -24.78 -15.32 -5.32
C GLY A 603 -24.49 -16.82 -5.49
N HIS A 604 -24.83 -17.64 -4.50
CA HIS A 604 -24.64 -19.10 -4.56
C HIS A 604 -25.44 -19.78 -5.68
N LEU A 605 -26.58 -19.20 -6.09
CA LEU A 605 -27.45 -19.77 -7.12
C LEU A 605 -26.81 -19.76 -8.53
N PHE A 606 -25.90 -18.83 -8.77
CA PHE A 606 -25.29 -18.64 -10.08
C PHE A 606 -23.98 -19.42 -10.28
N LEU A 607 -23.49 -20.16 -9.26
CA LEU A 607 -22.26 -20.96 -9.38
C LEU A 607 -22.30 -21.95 -10.56
N GLY A 608 -23.48 -22.48 -10.88
CA GLY A 608 -23.67 -23.37 -12.02
C GLY A 608 -23.49 -22.73 -13.39
N LEU A 609 -23.51 -21.39 -13.48
CA LEU A 609 -23.30 -20.64 -14.72
C LEU A 609 -21.84 -20.27 -14.96
N TYR A 610 -20.96 -20.53 -13.99
CA TYR A 610 -19.55 -20.14 -14.06
C TYR A 610 -18.63 -21.36 -14.11
N TYR A 611 -17.68 -21.31 -15.03
CA TYR A 611 -16.49 -22.16 -15.03
C TYR A 611 -15.41 -21.52 -14.19
N TYR A 612 -14.51 -22.33 -13.65
CA TYR A 612 -13.30 -21.86 -13.01
C TYR A 612 -12.07 -22.56 -13.62
N ASP A 613 -10.96 -21.88 -13.62
CA ASP A 613 -9.67 -22.43 -14.00
C ASP A 613 -8.80 -22.59 -12.75
N ILE A 614 -8.37 -23.81 -12.46
CA ILE A 614 -7.63 -24.15 -11.23
C ILE A 614 -6.28 -23.41 -11.19
N LYS A 615 -5.61 -23.31 -12.34
CA LYS A 615 -4.27 -22.72 -12.43
C LYS A 615 -4.29 -21.20 -12.24
N SER A 616 -5.18 -20.51 -12.91
CA SER A 616 -5.27 -19.05 -12.84
C SER A 616 -6.22 -18.53 -11.76
N GLY A 617 -7.05 -19.40 -11.16
CA GLY A 617 -8.10 -19.00 -10.22
C GLY A 617 -9.22 -18.14 -10.85
N LYS A 618 -9.28 -18.04 -12.18
CA LYS A 618 -10.29 -17.23 -12.88
C LYS A 618 -11.63 -17.91 -12.88
N PHE A 619 -12.70 -17.10 -12.71
CA PHE A 619 -14.08 -17.49 -12.94
C PHE A 619 -14.61 -16.73 -14.14
N TYR A 620 -15.31 -17.41 -15.03
CA TYR A 620 -15.92 -16.81 -16.22
C TYR A 620 -17.26 -17.47 -16.54
N HIS A 621 -18.22 -16.64 -16.94
CA HIS A 621 -19.55 -17.12 -17.32
C HIS A 621 -19.44 -18.04 -18.54
N TYR A 622 -20.27 -19.09 -18.60
CA TYR A 622 -20.19 -20.11 -19.63
C TYR A 622 -20.32 -19.54 -21.07
N LEU A 623 -21.07 -18.46 -21.25
CA LEU A 623 -21.22 -17.76 -22.54
C LEU A 623 -19.97 -16.97 -22.93
N ASN A 624 -19.07 -16.67 -21.98
CA ASN A 624 -17.82 -15.95 -22.23
C ASN A 624 -16.61 -16.86 -22.45
N LYS A 625 -16.79 -18.19 -22.38
CA LYS A 625 -15.68 -19.16 -22.44
C LYS A 625 -14.79 -19.02 -23.69
N ASN A 626 -15.34 -18.55 -24.80
CA ASN A 626 -14.67 -18.45 -26.10
C ASN A 626 -14.57 -16.98 -26.59
N LYS A 627 -14.94 -16.01 -25.76
CA LYS A 627 -14.77 -14.59 -26.12
C LYS A 627 -13.34 -14.17 -25.73
N ASP A 628 -12.38 -14.48 -26.61
CA ASP A 628 -11.09 -13.81 -26.53
C ASP A 628 -11.30 -12.31 -26.84
N ILE A 629 -10.85 -11.47 -25.92
CA ILE A 629 -10.75 -10.03 -26.18
C ILE A 629 -9.59 -9.87 -27.16
N ASN A 630 -9.89 -9.93 -28.45
CA ASN A 630 -8.90 -9.74 -29.53
C ASN A 630 -8.48 -8.27 -29.59
N LEU A 631 -7.74 -7.81 -28.57
CA LEU A 631 -7.05 -6.52 -28.57
C LEU A 631 -5.60 -6.76 -28.95
N SER A 632 -5.19 -6.21 -30.09
CA SER A 632 -3.81 -6.26 -30.55
C SER A 632 -3.32 -4.83 -30.84
N LEU A 633 -2.10 -4.52 -30.42
CA LEU A 633 -1.40 -3.30 -30.84
C LEU A 633 -1.15 -3.28 -32.36
N ASN A 634 -1.18 -4.46 -33.01
CA ASN A 634 -1.07 -4.59 -34.47
C ASN A 634 -2.32 -4.14 -35.25
N LEU A 635 -3.42 -3.80 -34.55
CA LEU A 635 -4.61 -3.20 -35.15
C LEU A 635 -4.45 -1.70 -35.50
N PHE A 636 -3.28 -1.12 -35.25
CA PHE A 636 -2.93 0.22 -35.70
C PHE A 636 -2.70 0.19 -37.24
N ASP A 637 -3.64 0.71 -37.97
CA ASP A 637 -3.50 0.96 -39.41
C ASP A 637 -2.87 2.34 -39.62
N PHE A 638 -1.55 2.36 -39.76
CA PHE A 638 -0.81 3.59 -40.02
C PHE A 638 -1.16 4.27 -41.38
N SER A 639 -1.83 3.55 -42.28
CA SER A 639 -2.23 4.10 -43.61
C SER A 639 -3.47 4.97 -43.52
N SER A 640 -4.32 4.76 -42.51
CA SER A 640 -5.61 5.47 -42.36
C SER A 640 -5.60 6.62 -41.35
N ASN A 641 -4.48 6.85 -40.62
CA ASN A 641 -4.37 7.83 -39.53
C ASN A 641 -5.43 7.74 -38.43
N LEU A 642 -6.21 6.67 -38.40
CA LEU A 642 -7.28 6.43 -37.41
C LEU A 642 -7.14 5.04 -36.80
N PRO A 643 -7.12 4.90 -35.48
CA PRO A 643 -7.26 3.59 -34.87
C PRO A 643 -8.64 3.04 -35.20
N ARG A 644 -8.71 1.90 -35.87
CA ARG A 644 -9.98 1.18 -36.18
C ARG A 644 -10.82 0.82 -34.95
N ASN A 645 -10.30 1.07 -33.76
CA ASN A 645 -10.94 0.81 -32.46
C ASN A 645 -11.77 1.97 -31.90
N GLU A 646 -11.99 3.07 -32.66
CA GLU A 646 -12.96 4.09 -32.21
C GLU A 646 -14.37 3.53 -31.97
N ASP A 647 -14.71 2.42 -32.62
CA ASP A 647 -16.03 1.80 -32.48
C ASP A 647 -16.17 0.88 -31.23
N LEU A 648 -15.09 0.40 -30.65
CA LEU A 648 -15.16 -0.46 -29.45
C LEU A 648 -15.57 0.28 -28.19
N TYR A 649 -15.30 1.60 -28.11
CA TYR A 649 -15.56 2.40 -26.92
C TYR A 649 -16.20 3.76 -27.21
N ALA A 650 -16.37 4.14 -28.49
CA ALA A 650 -17.00 5.39 -28.88
C ALA A 650 -18.50 5.21 -29.01
N ASN A 651 -19.21 5.28 -27.92
CA ASN A 651 -20.64 5.52 -27.97
C ASN A 651 -20.84 6.99 -28.43
N LYS A 652 -21.18 7.22 -29.70
CA LYS A 652 -21.50 8.57 -30.26
C LYS A 652 -22.63 9.27 -29.51
N ASN A 653 -23.44 8.53 -28.76
CA ASN A 653 -24.43 9.06 -27.83
C ASN A 653 -23.87 9.06 -26.40
N LYS A 654 -23.46 10.23 -25.93
CA LYS A 654 -23.02 10.47 -24.53
C LYS A 654 -24.20 10.20 -23.58
N LYS A 655 -24.47 8.93 -23.30
CA LYS A 655 -25.43 8.55 -22.27
C LYS A 655 -24.79 8.77 -20.90
N ILE A 656 -25.28 9.68 -20.12
CA ILE A 656 -24.84 9.93 -18.76
C ILE A 656 -25.44 8.82 -17.90
N LEU A 657 -24.63 8.16 -17.09
CA LEU A 657 -25.09 7.17 -16.10
C LEU A 657 -26.05 7.87 -15.12
N THR A 658 -27.31 7.52 -15.16
CA THR A 658 -28.37 8.09 -14.31
C THR A 658 -28.87 7.06 -13.32
N GLU A 659 -29.49 7.53 -12.24
CA GLU A 659 -30.15 6.66 -11.25
C GLU A 659 -31.21 5.75 -11.91
N LYS A 660 -31.95 6.27 -12.90
CA LYS A 660 -32.94 5.51 -13.67
C LYS A 660 -32.29 4.34 -14.43
N GLU A 661 -31.11 4.54 -15.00
CA GLU A 661 -30.38 3.47 -15.71
C GLU A 661 -29.87 2.41 -14.76
N LEU A 662 -29.37 2.78 -13.58
CA LEU A 662 -28.96 1.83 -12.56
C LEU A 662 -30.14 1.01 -12.03
N LYS A 663 -31.29 1.66 -11.76
CA LYS A 663 -32.54 0.95 -11.40
C LYS A 663 -32.99 -0.03 -12.48
N ASN A 664 -32.86 0.35 -13.75
CA ASN A 664 -33.21 -0.54 -14.86
C ASN A 664 -32.28 -1.77 -14.93
N ILE A 665 -30.98 -1.58 -14.77
CA ILE A 665 -30.02 -2.70 -14.68
C ILE A 665 -30.39 -3.65 -13.52
N PHE A 666 -30.72 -3.09 -12.37
CA PHE A 666 -31.08 -3.88 -11.20
C PHE A 666 -32.39 -4.70 -11.43
N ASN A 667 -33.37 -4.11 -12.08
CA ASN A 667 -34.61 -4.80 -12.44
C ASN A 667 -34.37 -5.93 -13.45
N GLN A 668 -33.51 -5.73 -14.44
CA GLN A 668 -33.09 -6.78 -15.37
C GLN A 668 -32.45 -7.96 -14.65
N VAL A 669 -31.54 -7.68 -13.68
CA VAL A 669 -30.91 -8.73 -12.88
C VAL A 669 -31.95 -9.48 -12.03
N LYS A 670 -32.91 -8.79 -11.44
CA LYS A 670 -34.00 -9.43 -10.68
C LYS A 670 -34.88 -10.31 -11.56
N SER A 671 -35.25 -9.83 -12.75
CA SER A 671 -36.04 -10.64 -13.71
C SER A 671 -35.28 -11.91 -14.10
N PHE A 672 -34.01 -11.76 -14.51
CA PHE A 672 -33.14 -12.89 -14.84
C PHE A 672 -33.02 -13.88 -13.66
N THR A 673 -32.93 -13.39 -12.44
CA THR A 673 -32.85 -14.24 -11.24
C THR A 673 -34.13 -15.01 -11.01
N ASN A 674 -35.29 -14.37 -11.15
CA ASN A 674 -36.59 -15.03 -10.96
C ASN A 674 -36.83 -16.12 -12.01
N GLU A 675 -36.48 -15.88 -13.26
CA GLU A 675 -36.57 -16.86 -14.34
C GLU A 675 -35.63 -18.03 -14.11
N ASN A 676 -34.35 -17.75 -13.76
CA ASN A 676 -33.39 -18.80 -13.46
C ASN A 676 -33.70 -19.53 -12.15
N PHE A 677 -34.24 -18.85 -11.14
CA PHE A 677 -34.66 -19.48 -9.90
C PHE A 677 -35.81 -20.45 -10.11
N THR A 678 -36.82 -20.06 -10.90
CA THR A 678 -37.89 -20.97 -11.31
C THR A 678 -37.34 -22.15 -12.11
N TYR A 679 -36.40 -21.89 -12.99
CA TYR A 679 -35.72 -22.87 -13.80
C TYR A 679 -34.79 -23.78 -12.98
N LEU A 680 -33.97 -23.23 -12.12
CA LEU A 680 -33.10 -23.97 -11.19
C LEU A 680 -33.97 -24.81 -10.22
N LYS A 681 -35.05 -24.26 -9.67
CA LYS A 681 -36.03 -25.05 -8.90
C LYS A 681 -36.64 -26.18 -9.74
N ARG A 682 -37.10 -25.91 -10.95
CA ARG A 682 -37.61 -26.94 -11.87
C ARG A 682 -36.59 -28.00 -12.25
N THR A 683 -35.35 -27.60 -12.45
CA THR A 683 -34.26 -28.50 -12.88
C THR A 683 -33.73 -29.32 -11.70
N PHE A 684 -33.77 -28.85 -10.49
CA PHE A 684 -33.55 -29.63 -9.27
C PHE A 684 -34.66 -30.68 -9.07
N TYR A 685 -35.92 -30.37 -9.46
CA TYR A 685 -37.04 -31.28 -9.33
C TYR A 685 -37.17 -32.28 -10.48
N LEU A 686 -36.67 -31.94 -11.66
CA LEU A 686 -36.85 -32.75 -12.90
C LEU A 686 -35.52 -33.26 -13.48
N GLN A 687 -34.85 -34.15 -12.74
CA GLN A 687 -33.85 -35.09 -13.24
C GLN A 687 -32.90 -34.71 -14.41
N ASN A 688 -31.61 -34.82 -14.12
CA ASN A 688 -30.50 -35.38 -14.97
C ASN A 688 -30.24 -34.89 -16.42
N ASN A 689 -31.02 -34.01 -17.02
CA ASN A 689 -30.89 -33.69 -18.46
C ASN A 689 -30.48 -32.23 -18.73
N TYR A 690 -29.70 -31.62 -17.83
CA TYR A 690 -29.20 -30.28 -18.08
C TYR A 690 -27.86 -30.35 -18.85
N PRO A 691 -27.74 -29.70 -19.99
CA PRO A 691 -26.51 -29.73 -20.77
C PRO A 691 -25.32 -29.09 -20.01
N TYR A 692 -25.61 -28.34 -18.95
CA TYR A 692 -24.60 -27.66 -18.12
C TYR A 692 -24.06 -28.51 -16.97
N THR A 693 -24.85 -29.45 -16.40
CA THR A 693 -24.41 -30.32 -15.30
C THR A 693 -23.36 -31.33 -15.73
N ARG A 694 -23.41 -31.82 -16.96
CA ARG A 694 -22.41 -32.77 -17.51
C ARG A 694 -21.03 -32.12 -17.75
N ARG A 695 -20.96 -30.79 -17.91
CA ARG A 695 -19.71 -30.09 -18.20
C ARG A 695 -18.91 -29.73 -16.95
N HIS A 696 -19.55 -29.62 -15.79
CA HIS A 696 -18.87 -29.30 -14.50
C HIS A 696 -18.27 -30.57 -13.85
N ASP A 697 -18.75 -31.76 -14.15
CA ASP A 697 -18.22 -33.04 -13.62
C ASP A 697 -16.79 -33.34 -14.08
N HIS A 698 -16.23 -32.61 -15.05
CA HIS A 698 -14.88 -32.83 -15.57
C HIS A 698 -13.79 -32.06 -14.81
N GLN A 699 -14.13 -31.09 -13.97
CA GLN A 699 -13.18 -30.36 -13.09
C GLN A 699 -13.26 -30.95 -11.69
N LYS A 700 -12.63 -32.10 -11.48
CA LYS A 700 -12.55 -32.72 -10.15
C LYS A 700 -11.29 -32.28 -9.46
N PHE A 701 -11.43 -31.84 -8.22
CA PHE A 701 -10.33 -31.77 -7.30
C PHE A 701 -9.95 -33.19 -6.87
N ASN A 702 -8.64 -33.47 -6.73
CA ASN A 702 -8.21 -34.67 -6.04
C ASN A 702 -8.48 -34.54 -4.55
N ASP A 703 -8.32 -35.64 -3.77
CA ASP A 703 -8.67 -35.65 -2.34
C ASP A 703 -7.88 -34.60 -1.56
N GLU A 704 -6.59 -34.41 -1.86
CA GLU A 704 -5.74 -33.40 -1.21
C GLU A 704 -6.17 -31.96 -1.54
N GLN A 705 -6.54 -31.71 -2.79
CA GLN A 705 -7.08 -30.42 -3.24
C GLN A 705 -8.44 -30.14 -2.61
N ASP A 706 -9.32 -31.13 -2.47
CA ASP A 706 -10.65 -30.98 -1.88
C ASP A 706 -10.55 -30.73 -0.36
N GLU A 707 -9.61 -31.37 0.32
CA GLU A 707 -9.29 -31.12 1.73
C GLU A 707 -8.75 -29.69 1.98
N ALA A 708 -7.90 -29.19 1.06
CA ALA A 708 -7.37 -27.85 1.14
C ALA A 708 -8.37 -26.74 0.74
N ARG A 709 -9.49 -27.10 0.13
CA ARG A 709 -10.45 -26.16 -0.46
C ARG A 709 -11.27 -25.42 0.61
N TRP A 710 -11.10 -24.13 0.68
CA TRP A 710 -11.78 -23.23 1.61
C TRP A 710 -13.00 -22.49 1.00
N PHE A 711 -13.24 -22.68 -0.30
CA PHE A 711 -14.29 -22.02 -1.07
C PHE A 711 -15.33 -23.01 -1.62
N CYS A 712 -16.52 -22.49 -1.91
CA CYS A 712 -17.67 -23.22 -2.47
C CYS A 712 -17.55 -23.41 -3.96
N ILE A 713 -17.97 -24.57 -4.45
CA ILE A 713 -18.17 -24.86 -5.88
C ILE A 713 -19.61 -25.34 -6.11
N TYR A 714 -20.02 -25.47 -7.35
CA TYR A 714 -21.37 -25.91 -7.70
C TYR A 714 -21.78 -27.25 -7.05
N ARG A 715 -20.84 -28.20 -6.93
CA ARG A 715 -21.08 -29.49 -6.28
C ARG A 715 -21.59 -29.32 -4.83
N ASP A 716 -20.97 -28.43 -4.05
CA ASP A 716 -21.36 -28.20 -2.66
C ASP A 716 -22.77 -27.63 -2.57
N VAL A 717 -23.12 -26.69 -3.45
CA VAL A 717 -24.49 -26.13 -3.53
C VAL A 717 -25.49 -27.21 -3.92
N LYS A 718 -25.15 -28.04 -4.91
CA LYS A 718 -26.00 -29.14 -5.37
C LYS A 718 -26.25 -30.18 -4.27
N GLU A 719 -25.22 -30.57 -3.53
CA GLU A 719 -25.33 -31.52 -2.42
C GLU A 719 -26.16 -30.96 -1.27
N LEU A 720 -25.94 -29.70 -0.91
CA LEU A 720 -26.70 -29.05 0.15
C LEU A 720 -28.19 -28.93 -0.21
N LEU A 721 -28.50 -28.50 -1.43
CA LEU A 721 -29.89 -28.43 -1.92
C LEU A 721 -30.53 -29.81 -2.04
N ARG A 722 -29.74 -30.86 -2.37
CA ARG A 722 -30.20 -32.26 -2.38
C ARG A 722 -30.56 -32.75 -0.97
N MET A 723 -29.72 -32.44 0.02
CA MET A 723 -30.00 -32.78 1.41
C MET A 723 -31.27 -32.07 1.94
N LEU A 724 -31.42 -30.77 1.59
CA LEU A 724 -32.64 -30.03 1.91
C LEU A 724 -33.90 -30.63 1.27
N ASN A 725 -33.80 -31.03 -0.03
CA ASN A 725 -34.90 -31.71 -0.72
C ASN A 725 -35.23 -33.08 -0.11
N MET A 726 -34.22 -33.84 0.28
CA MET A 726 -34.48 -35.15 0.96
C MET A 726 -35.15 -34.95 2.30
N CYS A 727 -34.77 -33.92 3.06
CA CYS A 727 -35.43 -33.54 4.30
C CYS A 727 -36.89 -33.07 4.07
N VAL A 728 -37.13 -32.32 2.99
CA VAL A 728 -38.46 -31.86 2.58
C VAL A 728 -39.31 -33.01 2.11
N ILE A 729 -38.81 -33.91 1.23
CA ILE A 729 -39.57 -35.04 0.71
C ILE A 729 -39.92 -36.05 1.82
N SER A 730 -39.02 -36.30 2.78
CA SER A 730 -39.29 -37.19 3.91
C SER A 730 -40.36 -36.67 4.88
N LYS A 731 -40.56 -35.33 4.92
CA LYS A 731 -41.59 -34.68 5.73
C LYS A 731 -42.88 -34.32 4.96
N PHE A 732 -42.83 -34.21 3.63
CA PHE A 732 -44.00 -33.97 2.76
C PHE A 732 -44.95 -35.18 2.65
N SER A 733 -44.55 -36.37 3.11
CA SER A 733 -45.48 -37.49 3.28
C SER A 733 -46.47 -37.28 4.42
N GLN A 734 -46.36 -36.22 5.22
CA GLN A 734 -47.28 -35.84 6.28
C GLN A 734 -47.43 -34.30 6.28
N ASN A 735 -48.51 -33.81 5.68
CA ASN A 735 -49.09 -32.45 5.73
C ASN A 735 -48.34 -31.39 6.60
N ASN A 736 -47.85 -30.28 6.04
CA ASN A 736 -48.17 -28.89 6.42
C ASN A 736 -47.10 -27.84 5.98
N LYS A 737 -47.60 -26.66 5.61
CA LYS A 737 -46.88 -25.44 5.32
C LYS A 737 -46.04 -24.91 6.49
N GLU A 738 -46.45 -25.24 7.74
CA GLU A 738 -45.72 -24.92 8.99
C GLU A 738 -44.37 -25.65 9.07
N THR A 739 -44.26 -26.83 8.50
CA THR A 739 -43.04 -27.64 8.51
C THR A 739 -41.96 -27.06 7.62
N TYR A 740 -42.30 -26.31 6.56
CA TYR A 740 -41.32 -25.64 5.68
C TYR A 740 -40.64 -24.47 6.39
N LEU A 741 -41.43 -23.64 7.09
CA LEU A 741 -40.92 -22.54 7.92
C LEU A 741 -40.06 -23.05 9.10
N GLN A 742 -40.45 -24.18 9.67
CA GLN A 742 -39.66 -24.82 10.74
C GLN A 742 -38.33 -25.37 10.26
N LEU A 743 -38.25 -25.94 9.04
CA LEU A 743 -37.04 -26.46 8.46
C LEU A 743 -36.09 -25.33 7.95
N GLU A 744 -36.67 -24.26 7.47
CA GLU A 744 -35.92 -23.06 7.12
C GLU A 744 -35.30 -22.44 8.39
N ASN A 745 -36.04 -22.38 9.47
CA ASN A 745 -35.56 -21.93 10.78
C ASN A 745 -34.54 -22.90 11.42
N GLU A 746 -34.72 -24.22 11.29
CA GLU A 746 -33.75 -25.22 11.77
C GLU A 746 -32.49 -25.23 10.94
N PHE A 747 -32.58 -24.98 9.64
CA PHE A 747 -31.41 -24.81 8.75
C PHE A 747 -30.67 -23.52 9.07
N GLU A 748 -31.39 -22.42 9.25
CA GLU A 748 -30.80 -21.19 9.73
C GLU A 748 -30.19 -21.34 11.12
N GLN A 749 -30.83 -22.06 12.04
CA GLN A 749 -30.29 -22.34 13.36
C GLN A 749 -29.06 -23.25 13.32
N LYS A 750 -29.01 -24.29 12.47
CA LYS A 750 -27.83 -25.16 12.32
C LYS A 750 -26.67 -24.44 11.66
N THR A 751 -26.92 -23.57 10.69
CA THR A 751 -25.91 -22.69 10.13
C THR A 751 -25.49 -21.60 11.12
N ARG A 752 -26.40 -21.06 11.93
CA ARG A 752 -26.12 -20.12 13.04
C ARG A 752 -25.34 -20.78 14.18
N ILE A 753 -25.63 -22.03 14.55
CA ILE A 753 -24.91 -22.75 15.61
C ILE A 753 -23.44 -23.00 15.18
N LYS A 754 -23.18 -23.45 13.96
CA LYS A 754 -21.81 -23.57 13.44
C LYS A 754 -21.10 -22.21 13.33
N LYS A 755 -21.83 -21.15 13.00
CA LYS A 755 -21.32 -19.78 12.99
C LYS A 755 -20.99 -19.30 14.40
N ARG A 756 -21.86 -19.56 15.39
CA ARG A 756 -21.65 -19.20 16.80
C ARG A 756 -20.45 -19.95 17.40
N ASP A 757 -20.24 -21.22 17.01
CA ASP A 757 -19.07 -22.00 17.41
C ASP A 757 -17.79 -21.48 16.73
N TRP A 758 -17.88 -21.02 15.49
CA TRP A 758 -16.77 -20.40 14.77
C TRP A 758 -16.43 -19.03 15.37
N ASP A 759 -17.41 -18.13 15.54
CA ASP A 759 -17.24 -16.81 16.15
C ASP A 759 -16.76 -16.93 17.62
N ILE A 760 -17.34 -17.83 18.43
CA ILE A 760 -16.95 -18.02 19.83
C ILE A 760 -15.58 -18.72 19.96
N LYS A 761 -15.31 -19.72 19.14
CA LYS A 761 -14.05 -20.45 19.17
C LYS A 761 -12.90 -19.55 18.73
N TYR A 762 -13.08 -18.76 17.69
CA TYR A 762 -12.03 -17.89 17.15
C TYR A 762 -11.93 -16.55 17.88
N GLN A 763 -13.00 -15.95 18.38
CA GLN A 763 -12.94 -14.74 19.22
C GLN A 763 -12.41 -15.01 20.64
N ARG A 764 -12.76 -16.12 21.27
CA ARG A 764 -12.23 -16.47 22.62
C ARG A 764 -10.77 -16.92 22.58
N GLU A 765 -10.34 -17.63 21.56
CA GLU A 765 -8.92 -17.98 21.39
C GLU A 765 -8.05 -16.77 21.02
N PHE A 766 -8.63 -15.71 20.45
CA PHE A 766 -7.94 -14.45 20.16
C PHE A 766 -7.60 -13.64 21.42
N SER A 767 -8.45 -13.68 22.45
CA SER A 767 -8.22 -12.94 23.69
C SER A 767 -7.29 -13.65 24.70
N LEU A 768 -7.07 -14.96 24.56
CA LEU A 768 -6.32 -15.75 25.54
C LEU A 768 -4.86 -16.06 25.15
N THR A 769 -4.49 -15.97 23.87
CA THR A 769 -3.12 -16.30 23.42
C THR A 769 -2.17 -15.11 23.31
N MET A 770 -2.61 -13.89 23.64
CA MET A 770 -1.75 -12.70 23.64
C MET A 770 -1.17 -12.37 25.03
N VAL A 771 -1.38 -13.23 26.02
CA VAL A 771 -0.82 -13.04 27.40
C VAL A 771 0.39 -13.95 27.68
N GLU A 772 0.62 -14.97 26.85
CA GLU A 772 1.77 -15.88 27.04
C GLU A 772 2.50 -16.11 25.70
N GLY A 773 3.35 -15.16 25.29
CA GLY A 773 4.23 -15.38 24.15
C GLY A 773 4.99 -14.12 23.72
#